data_a71735bef500a7e07c189b4117fab7cf
#
_entry.id   a71735bef500a7e07c189b4117fab7cf
#
_cell.length_a   1.000
_cell.length_b   1.000
_cell.length_c   1.000
_cell.angle_alpha   90.00
_cell.angle_beta   90.00
_cell.angle_gamma   90.00
#
_symmetry.space_group_name_H-M   'P 1'
#
loop_
_entity.id
_entity.type
_entity.pdbx_description
1 polymer ?
#
loop_
_entity_poly.entity_id
_entity_poly.type
_entity_poly.pdbx_seq_one_letter_code
_entity_poly.pdbx_strand_id
1 'polypeptide(L)'
;MKKKLLAALLVSALAAGLLPTSACAASDYTTANATLVTLTDSAAKASGKYTGYEIDGTDVSITAAGTYVFSGDCDNGSITVKRGVTGVTIVLNGLTLTNNDSAAITLNKTAEASLIAAAGTTNTVADTEGSSDENAAVKVKSGAALAIGGTGTLTVDGNAKNGIKGAADAVITVAEGKLNINAANDGLSCDDELNITGGTLSITAGGDAVKASPDTGDTENPDTTSLGNVTISGGTLTLNAAADGIQADGDLTISGGTFYVKTNGGHTTALTDDSASCKGFKAGKTLTVTGGTLTVDSADDALHASTDVTISGGTLTLATGDDGVHADNDLVIGTKGSSSTATPKINITASYEGLEGTTVTVYSGDIDVAASDDGVNAANSTLGERSDKYAINIAGGDLYIDAGSDGLDSNNDINITGGKVEVYGADAMMDAAIDYDGTFTLSGGTLFGAGMEPSAGTQAYIAVGETSPSGGGMGGGPNGQGGGQGMTPPDDTNGSTGNPPTPPTDANGATGTTRPTKPSGGNMNGGQQGGAPANRESALGIKEGSVITVQDSSGKTLYTATALGSMSSVIFSSADIKEGETYTVLVDGTSVGTAEAKLGTTDSSSSMSTFKPGQGGQPNQNGSQATVGSFKDVPQNSWFVSAVQYVTSNSLMNGTSTTAFSPSATMSRGMLMTVLARYAGESTEGGTVWYEKGMNWAKNKGISDGSAPNRNITREQLAAMLYRYAGEPDGAADLSAYTDAGSVSAYAEKAVQWCVKNGILTGKTSSTLAPKATATRAECAAMLQRFAAL
;
A
#
# COMPACT_ATOMS: atom_id res chain seq x y z
N MET A 1 -8.09 -18.63 25.56
CA MET A 1 -7.62 -17.38 26.15
C MET A 1 -6.68 -17.53 27.34
N LYS A 2 -7.01 -18.17 28.46
CA LYS A 2 -6.08 -18.27 29.62
C LYS A 2 -4.79 -19.07 29.36
N LYS A 3 -4.77 -20.06 28.48
CA LYS A 3 -3.56 -20.81 28.12
C LYS A 3 -2.66 -20.04 27.15
N LYS A 4 -3.22 -19.24 26.23
CA LYS A 4 -2.46 -18.42 25.27
C LYS A 4 -1.84 -17.17 25.91
N LEU A 5 -2.52 -16.54 26.89
CA LEU A 5 -1.93 -15.45 27.69
C LEU A 5 -0.75 -15.95 28.57
N LEU A 6 -0.80 -17.23 28.98
CA LEU A 6 0.30 -17.85 29.72
C LEU A 6 1.48 -18.18 28.80
N ALA A 7 1.23 -18.50 27.51
CA ALA A 7 2.27 -18.75 26.52
C ALA A 7 3.00 -17.45 26.14
N ALA A 8 2.30 -16.36 25.88
CA ALA A 8 2.92 -15.06 25.60
C ALA A 8 3.73 -14.51 26.77
N LEU A 9 3.26 -14.71 28.03
CA LEU A 9 4.04 -14.36 29.23
C LEU A 9 5.21 -15.33 29.45
N LEU A 10 5.10 -16.60 29.01
CA LEU A 10 6.18 -17.59 29.09
C LEU A 10 7.25 -17.32 28.02
N VAL A 11 6.87 -16.85 26.84
CA VAL A 11 7.79 -16.54 25.73
C VAL A 11 8.67 -15.34 26.07
N SER A 12 8.13 -14.28 26.66
CA SER A 12 8.95 -13.15 27.15
C SER A 12 9.86 -13.56 28.33
N ALA A 13 9.41 -14.51 29.15
CA ALA A 13 10.22 -15.08 30.23
C ALA A 13 11.25 -16.11 29.70
N LEU A 14 10.92 -16.84 28.61
CA LEU A 14 11.80 -17.84 27.99
C LEU A 14 12.93 -17.15 27.22
N ALA A 15 12.65 -16.11 26.45
CA ALA A 15 13.67 -15.30 25.75
C ALA A 15 14.64 -14.62 26.76
N ALA A 16 14.12 -14.11 27.86
CA ALA A 16 14.94 -13.52 28.94
C ALA A 16 15.72 -14.56 29.77
N GLY A 17 15.32 -15.84 29.71
CA GLY A 17 15.99 -16.95 30.44
C GLY A 17 16.95 -17.80 29.62
N LEU A 18 16.79 -17.78 28.26
CA LEU A 18 17.62 -18.58 27.35
C LEU A 18 18.87 -17.84 26.86
N LEU A 19 18.83 -16.51 26.73
CA LEU A 19 19.98 -15.75 26.28
C LEU A 19 20.90 -15.40 27.47
N PRO A 20 22.19 -15.73 27.40
CA PRO A 20 23.14 -15.25 28.38
C PRO A 20 23.21 -13.71 28.29
N THR A 21 23.03 -13.04 29.42
CA THR A 21 23.01 -11.57 29.54
C THR A 21 24.37 -10.91 29.32
N SER A 22 25.37 -11.63 28.88
CA SER A 22 26.73 -11.12 28.53
C SER A 22 27.25 -11.80 27.29
N ALA A 23 27.74 -11.02 26.36
CA ALA A 23 28.46 -11.50 25.17
C ALA A 23 29.72 -12.25 25.64
N CYS A 24 29.70 -13.58 25.60
CA CYS A 24 30.87 -14.40 25.86
C CYS A 24 31.81 -14.35 24.67
N ALA A 25 33.08 -14.05 24.89
CA ALA A 25 34.11 -14.20 23.86
C ALA A 25 34.34 -15.68 23.50
N ALA A 26 34.81 -15.94 22.30
CA ALA A 26 35.11 -17.29 21.84
C ALA A 26 36.07 -18.06 22.80
N SER A 27 36.96 -17.32 23.47
CA SER A 27 37.94 -17.86 24.47
C SER A 27 37.33 -18.27 25.80
N ASP A 28 36.07 -17.89 26.08
CA ASP A 28 35.41 -18.16 27.38
C ASP A 28 34.87 -19.60 27.47
N TYR A 29 34.76 -20.27 26.31
CA TYR A 29 34.29 -21.64 26.24
C TYR A 29 35.46 -22.63 26.32
N THR A 30 35.42 -23.48 27.32
CA THR A 30 36.42 -24.54 27.56
C THR A 30 35.74 -25.88 27.75
N THR A 31 36.50 -26.99 27.71
CA THR A 31 35.96 -28.32 27.99
C THR A 31 35.45 -28.47 29.42
N ALA A 32 35.76 -27.52 30.32
CA ALA A 32 35.27 -27.52 31.70
C ALA A 32 33.83 -26.94 31.82
N ASN A 33 33.41 -26.04 30.92
CA ASN A 33 32.12 -25.40 30.98
C ASN A 33 31.23 -25.71 29.76
N ALA A 34 31.79 -26.21 28.64
CA ALA A 34 31.08 -26.51 27.40
C ALA A 34 31.57 -27.84 26.81
N THR A 35 30.87 -28.30 25.76
CA THR A 35 31.38 -29.37 24.88
C THR A 35 31.81 -28.73 23.59
N LEU A 36 33.08 -28.84 23.24
CA LEU A 36 33.67 -28.28 22.02
C LEU A 36 33.53 -29.34 20.92
N VAL A 37 32.95 -28.96 19.82
CA VAL A 37 32.72 -29.77 18.63
C VAL A 37 33.45 -29.12 17.46
N THR A 38 34.33 -29.87 16.81
CA THR A 38 35.00 -29.45 15.58
C THR A 38 34.44 -30.24 14.41
N LEU A 39 33.92 -29.57 13.43
CA LEU A 39 33.41 -30.14 12.19
C LEU A 39 34.48 -30.02 11.08
N THR A 40 34.58 -31.04 10.27
CA THR A 40 35.40 -31.09 9.03
C THR A 40 34.64 -31.90 7.99
N ASP A 41 34.98 -31.83 6.73
CA ASP A 41 34.34 -32.60 5.64
C ASP A 41 34.32 -34.12 5.84
N SER A 42 35.14 -34.65 6.74
CA SER A 42 35.29 -36.10 6.94
C SER A 42 34.68 -36.59 8.26
N ALA A 43 34.59 -35.76 9.29
CA ALA A 43 34.09 -36.19 10.59
C ALA A 43 33.85 -35.01 11.55
N ALA A 44 32.91 -35.21 12.48
CA ALA A 44 32.75 -34.39 13.69
C ALA A 44 33.57 -35.02 14.82
N LYS A 45 34.18 -34.17 15.68
CA LYS A 45 34.88 -34.58 16.90
C LYS A 45 34.43 -33.73 18.07
N ALA A 46 34.07 -34.35 19.18
CA ALA A 46 33.57 -33.63 20.34
C ALA A 46 34.35 -34.02 21.59
N SER A 47 34.59 -33.05 22.48
CA SER A 47 35.15 -33.24 23.81
C SER A 47 34.66 -32.15 24.77
N GLY A 48 34.37 -32.48 26.00
CA GLY A 48 33.97 -31.49 27.00
C GLY A 48 33.07 -32.02 28.10
N LYS A 49 32.34 -31.07 28.71
CA LYS A 49 31.55 -31.28 29.90
C LYS A 49 30.28 -32.09 29.67
N TYR A 50 29.59 -31.81 28.55
CA TYR A 50 28.30 -32.42 28.27
C TYR A 50 28.48 -33.63 27.34
N THR A 51 27.79 -34.71 27.65
CA THR A 51 27.84 -35.98 26.89
C THR A 51 26.52 -36.26 26.18
N GLY A 52 25.57 -35.35 26.24
CA GLY A 52 24.26 -35.48 25.59
C GLY A 52 24.29 -35.14 24.10
N TYR A 53 25.10 -35.90 23.35
CA TYR A 53 25.18 -35.79 21.88
C TYR A 53 25.49 -37.16 21.25
N GLU A 54 25.17 -37.29 19.99
CA GLU A 54 25.49 -38.40 19.12
C GLU A 54 26.17 -37.86 17.85
N ILE A 55 27.20 -38.58 17.36
CA ILE A 55 27.91 -38.21 16.11
C ILE A 55 27.77 -39.36 15.14
N ASP A 56 27.35 -39.04 13.92
CA ASP A 56 27.33 -39.96 12.77
C ASP A 56 28.02 -39.27 11.57
N GLY A 57 29.30 -39.59 11.36
CA GLY A 57 30.10 -38.89 10.34
C GLY A 57 30.29 -37.43 10.65
N THR A 58 29.67 -36.57 9.86
CA THR A 58 29.65 -35.10 9.98
C THR A 58 28.41 -34.58 10.67
N ASP A 59 27.43 -35.44 10.96
CA ASP A 59 26.16 -35.08 11.59
C ASP A 59 26.24 -35.16 13.10
N VAL A 60 25.77 -34.13 13.79
CA VAL A 60 25.77 -34.04 15.25
C VAL A 60 24.34 -33.86 15.75
N SER A 61 23.90 -34.84 16.57
CA SER A 61 22.59 -34.80 17.22
C SER A 61 22.74 -34.46 18.70
N ILE A 62 22.13 -33.34 19.15
CA ILE A 62 22.09 -32.94 20.55
C ILE A 62 20.89 -33.62 21.22
N THR A 63 21.15 -34.39 22.26
CA THR A 63 20.19 -35.25 22.97
C THR A 63 19.88 -34.84 24.39
N ALA A 64 20.58 -33.84 24.94
CA ALA A 64 20.34 -33.28 26.26
C ALA A 64 20.74 -31.80 26.38
N ALA A 65 20.24 -31.16 27.45
CA ALA A 65 20.58 -29.78 27.81
C ALA A 65 22.10 -29.59 27.93
N GLY A 66 22.60 -28.45 27.57
CA GLY A 66 24.02 -28.09 27.68
C GLY A 66 24.47 -27.03 26.71
N THR A 67 25.73 -26.63 26.84
CA THR A 67 26.40 -25.70 25.92
C THR A 67 27.33 -26.48 24.99
N TYR A 68 27.05 -26.39 23.69
CA TYR A 68 27.77 -27.05 22.61
C TYR A 68 28.37 -25.99 21.69
N VAL A 69 29.71 -25.96 21.59
CA VAL A 69 30.44 -24.96 20.83
C VAL A 69 30.96 -25.57 19.52
N PHE A 70 30.48 -25.09 18.43
CA PHE A 70 30.79 -25.60 17.09
C PHE A 70 31.80 -24.72 16.37
N SER A 71 32.79 -25.32 15.75
CA SER A 71 33.83 -24.64 14.97
C SER A 71 34.31 -25.52 13.80
N GLY A 72 34.97 -24.91 12.83
CA GLY A 72 35.55 -25.57 11.66
C GLY A 72 34.75 -25.42 10.38
N ASP A 73 35.18 -26.14 9.35
CA ASP A 73 34.59 -26.05 8.00
C ASP A 73 34.09 -27.46 7.61
N CYS A 74 32.83 -27.51 7.16
CA CYS A 74 32.15 -28.74 6.76
C CYS A 74 31.19 -28.48 5.60
N ASP A 75 31.52 -29.06 4.42
CA ASP A 75 30.74 -28.85 3.18
C ASP A 75 29.47 -29.72 3.13
N ASN A 76 29.34 -30.75 3.98
CA ASN A 76 28.11 -31.56 4.11
C ASN A 76 27.98 -32.14 5.51
N GLY A 77 27.27 -31.46 6.40
CA GLY A 77 27.02 -31.90 7.77
C GLY A 77 25.81 -31.23 8.38
N SER A 78 25.37 -31.68 9.57
CA SER A 78 24.22 -31.10 10.25
C SER A 78 24.40 -31.01 11.77
N ILE A 79 23.66 -30.07 12.36
CA ILE A 79 23.45 -29.92 13.79
C ILE A 79 21.95 -30.08 14.07
N THR A 80 21.56 -31.13 14.79
CA THR A 80 20.16 -31.43 15.08
C THR A 80 19.92 -31.46 16.59
N VAL A 81 19.00 -30.64 17.08
CA VAL A 81 18.46 -30.75 18.45
C VAL A 81 17.29 -31.73 18.42
N LYS A 82 17.41 -32.84 19.18
CA LYS A 82 16.38 -33.89 19.19
C LYS A 82 15.07 -33.42 19.79
N ARG A 83 13.98 -34.10 19.43
CA ARG A 83 12.61 -33.79 19.86
C ARG A 83 12.50 -33.64 21.40
N GLY A 84 11.91 -32.54 21.87
CA GLY A 84 11.61 -32.27 23.28
C GLY A 84 12.85 -31.96 24.12
N VAL A 85 14.02 -31.81 23.54
CA VAL A 85 15.23 -31.40 24.25
C VAL A 85 15.17 -29.88 24.43
N THR A 86 15.28 -29.44 25.69
CA THR A 86 15.26 -28.02 26.08
C THR A 86 16.52 -27.62 26.82
N GLY A 87 16.78 -26.34 26.99
CA GLY A 87 17.96 -25.81 27.69
C GLY A 87 19.27 -26.03 26.93
N VAL A 88 19.19 -26.02 25.58
CA VAL A 88 20.36 -26.16 24.69
C VAL A 88 20.89 -24.77 24.34
N THR A 89 22.21 -24.60 24.40
CA THR A 89 22.94 -23.47 23.83
C THR A 89 23.89 -23.97 22.75
N ILE A 90 23.61 -23.60 21.52
CA ILE A 90 24.48 -23.84 20.35
C ILE A 90 25.31 -22.58 20.18
N VAL A 91 26.62 -22.67 20.31
CA VAL A 91 27.53 -21.55 20.11
C VAL A 91 28.31 -21.77 18.83
N LEU A 92 28.21 -20.86 17.90
CA LEU A 92 28.99 -20.85 16.66
C LEU A 92 30.25 -20.04 16.88
N ASN A 93 31.40 -20.70 16.73
CA ASN A 93 32.73 -20.17 17.03
C ASN A 93 33.67 -20.32 15.83
N GLY A 94 33.43 -19.58 14.76
CA GLY A 94 34.14 -19.69 13.49
C GLY A 94 33.74 -20.99 12.76
N LEU A 95 32.45 -21.18 12.59
CA LEU A 95 31.87 -22.33 11.89
C LEU A 95 31.43 -21.92 10.48
N THR A 96 31.86 -22.71 9.49
CA THR A 96 31.26 -22.77 8.16
C THR A 96 30.59 -24.13 8.02
N LEU A 97 29.28 -24.18 7.89
CA LEU A 97 28.52 -25.41 7.77
C LEU A 97 27.53 -25.33 6.61
N THR A 98 27.70 -26.24 5.65
CA THR A 98 26.74 -26.44 4.56
C THR A 98 26.10 -27.83 4.70
N ASN A 99 24.85 -27.95 4.27
CA ASN A 99 24.18 -29.23 4.10
C ASN A 99 23.62 -29.38 2.70
N ASN A 100 23.93 -30.48 2.01
CA ASN A 100 23.52 -30.67 0.62
C ASN A 100 22.17 -31.39 0.47
N ASP A 101 21.68 -32.00 1.53
CA ASP A 101 20.51 -32.89 1.50
C ASP A 101 19.32 -32.32 2.31
N SER A 102 19.62 -31.53 3.35
CA SER A 102 18.59 -31.00 4.27
C SER A 102 19.03 -29.68 4.90
N ALA A 103 18.34 -29.24 5.96
CA ALA A 103 18.75 -28.08 6.75
C ALA A 103 20.08 -28.35 7.49
N ALA A 104 20.98 -27.37 7.45
CA ALA A 104 22.24 -27.45 8.19
C ALA A 104 22.03 -27.41 9.73
N ILE A 105 21.03 -26.68 10.21
CA ILE A 105 20.61 -26.67 11.62
C ILE A 105 19.13 -27.01 11.74
N THR A 106 18.78 -28.03 12.54
CA THR A 106 17.37 -28.41 12.78
C THR A 106 17.06 -28.48 14.28
N LEU A 107 16.02 -27.75 14.69
CA LEU A 107 15.34 -27.95 15.97
C LEU A 107 14.11 -28.84 15.72
N ASN A 108 14.11 -30.07 16.26
CA ASN A 108 12.98 -30.97 16.13
C ASN A 108 11.79 -30.52 17.00
N LYS A 109 10.63 -31.12 16.76
CA LYS A 109 9.36 -30.77 17.44
C LYS A 109 9.55 -30.59 18.94
N THR A 110 9.06 -29.47 19.47
CA THR A 110 9.09 -29.10 20.90
C THR A 110 10.51 -28.97 21.48
N ALA A 111 11.53 -28.83 20.65
CA ALA A 111 12.89 -28.53 21.11
C ALA A 111 13.04 -27.02 21.38
N GLU A 112 13.92 -26.66 22.33
CA GLU A 112 14.24 -25.28 22.66
C GLU A 112 15.76 -25.08 22.65
N ALA A 113 16.22 -24.08 21.88
CA ALA A 113 17.64 -23.76 21.82
C ALA A 113 17.90 -22.25 21.65
N SER A 114 19.05 -21.81 22.19
CA SER A 114 19.71 -20.57 21.85
C SER A 114 20.81 -20.83 20.82
N LEU A 115 20.84 -20.06 19.73
CA LEU A 115 21.86 -20.05 18.69
C LEU A 115 22.68 -18.77 18.83
N ILE A 116 23.92 -18.88 19.26
CA ILE A 116 24.77 -17.78 19.68
C ILE A 116 25.98 -17.67 18.74
N ALA A 117 26.13 -16.55 18.03
CA ALA A 117 27.39 -16.22 17.36
C ALA A 117 28.41 -15.67 18.37
N ALA A 118 29.50 -16.41 18.62
CA ALA A 118 30.50 -16.02 19.60
C ALA A 118 31.16 -14.67 19.24
N ALA A 119 31.49 -13.87 20.23
CA ALA A 119 32.08 -12.56 20.05
C ALA A 119 33.37 -12.62 19.19
N GLY A 120 33.47 -11.74 18.19
CA GLY A 120 34.63 -11.63 17.30
C GLY A 120 34.74 -12.74 16.25
N THR A 121 33.72 -13.59 16.09
CA THR A 121 33.70 -14.65 15.07
C THR A 121 32.74 -14.31 13.92
N THR A 122 33.03 -14.89 12.76
CA THR A 122 32.14 -14.94 11.61
C THR A 122 31.77 -16.40 11.38
N ASN A 123 30.47 -16.64 11.20
CA ASN A 123 29.92 -17.95 11.03
C ASN A 123 28.99 -17.99 9.80
N THR A 124 29.01 -19.10 9.06
CA THR A 124 28.11 -19.29 7.92
C THR A 124 27.37 -20.63 8.09
N VAL A 125 26.09 -20.60 7.85
CA VAL A 125 25.20 -21.76 7.83
C VAL A 125 24.42 -21.74 6.53
N ALA A 126 24.53 -22.77 5.72
CA ALA A 126 23.94 -22.82 4.38
C ALA A 126 23.28 -24.13 4.06
N ASP A 127 22.28 -24.12 3.20
CA ASP A 127 21.85 -25.29 2.40
C ASP A 127 22.27 -25.12 0.93
N THR A 128 21.92 -26.06 0.07
CA THR A 128 22.16 -25.96 -1.38
C THR A 128 20.86 -26.05 -2.16
N GLU A 129 20.87 -25.62 -3.43
CA GLU A 129 19.67 -25.61 -4.31
C GLU A 129 19.00 -27.00 -4.45
N GLY A 130 19.76 -28.11 -4.27
CA GLY A 130 19.24 -29.47 -4.32
C GLY A 130 18.62 -29.96 -3.02
N SER A 131 18.74 -29.23 -1.92
CA SER A 131 18.22 -29.58 -0.61
C SER A 131 16.69 -29.48 -0.60
N SER A 132 15.96 -30.57 -0.74
CA SER A 132 14.52 -30.56 -1.01
C SER A 132 13.64 -30.83 0.21
N ASP A 133 14.13 -31.48 1.25
CA ASP A 133 13.23 -31.99 2.29
C ASP A 133 12.87 -31.00 3.38
N GLU A 134 13.73 -30.00 3.67
CA GLU A 134 13.51 -29.11 4.80
C GLU A 134 13.25 -27.63 4.40
N ASN A 135 13.48 -27.27 3.16
CA ASN A 135 13.17 -25.95 2.59
C ASN A 135 13.77 -24.73 3.32
N ALA A 136 14.82 -24.90 4.12
CA ALA A 136 15.52 -23.80 4.79
C ALA A 136 16.90 -24.25 5.32
N ALA A 137 17.86 -23.34 5.35
CA ALA A 137 19.18 -23.60 5.93
C ALA A 137 19.10 -23.85 7.46
N VAL A 138 18.18 -23.15 8.15
CA VAL A 138 17.85 -23.37 9.57
C VAL A 138 16.36 -23.69 9.71
N LYS A 139 16.03 -24.89 10.22
CA LYS A 139 14.67 -25.36 10.40
C LYS A 139 14.25 -25.47 11.87
N VAL A 140 13.13 -24.82 12.23
CA VAL A 140 12.50 -24.89 13.56
C VAL A 140 11.16 -25.60 13.40
N LYS A 141 11.08 -26.88 13.84
CA LYS A 141 9.87 -27.71 13.63
C LYS A 141 8.77 -27.40 14.64
N SER A 142 7.58 -27.90 14.41
CA SER A 142 6.36 -27.57 15.16
C SER A 142 6.54 -27.53 16.68
N GLY A 143 6.11 -26.42 17.30
CA GLY A 143 6.18 -26.20 18.74
C GLY A 143 7.60 -26.03 19.29
N ALA A 144 8.61 -25.91 18.42
CA ALA A 144 9.97 -25.63 18.84
C ALA A 144 10.22 -24.14 18.99
N ALA A 145 11.19 -23.74 19.84
CA ALA A 145 11.58 -22.36 20.07
C ALA A 145 13.07 -22.14 19.79
N LEU A 146 13.38 -21.14 18.96
CA LEU A 146 14.73 -20.70 18.63
C LEU A 146 14.93 -19.26 19.06
N ALA A 147 15.96 -19.02 19.90
CA ALA A 147 16.45 -17.67 20.20
C ALA A 147 17.80 -17.46 19.54
N ILE A 148 17.96 -16.37 18.76
CA ILE A 148 19.19 -16.01 18.06
C ILE A 148 19.84 -14.81 18.73
N GLY A 149 21.16 -14.91 19.01
CA GLY A 149 21.88 -13.84 19.69
C GLY A 149 23.40 -13.98 19.59
N GLY A 150 24.08 -13.27 20.47
CA GLY A 150 25.53 -13.17 20.50
C GLY A 150 26.04 -11.95 19.75
N THR A 151 27.32 -11.58 19.95
CA THR A 151 27.88 -10.36 19.34
C THR A 151 28.80 -10.63 18.14
N GLY A 152 28.92 -11.89 17.73
CA GLY A 152 29.55 -12.28 16.47
C GLY A 152 28.64 -12.02 15.26
N THR A 153 29.10 -12.47 14.09
CA THR A 153 28.32 -12.43 12.85
C THR A 153 27.86 -13.83 12.49
N LEU A 154 26.58 -13.97 12.18
CA LEU A 154 26.00 -15.18 11.59
C LEU A 154 25.45 -14.81 10.19
N THR A 155 25.93 -15.52 9.18
CA THR A 155 25.36 -15.50 7.83
C THR A 155 24.57 -16.79 7.63
N VAL A 156 23.35 -16.68 7.13
CA VAL A 156 22.48 -17.81 6.78
C VAL A 156 22.15 -17.71 5.30
N ASP A 157 22.57 -18.69 4.53
CA ASP A 157 22.33 -18.75 3.08
C ASP A 157 21.30 -19.86 2.77
N GLY A 158 20.05 -19.47 2.55
CA GLY A 158 18.95 -20.35 2.18
C GLY A 158 18.85 -20.51 0.66
N ASN A 159 19.76 -21.30 0.08
CA ASN A 159 19.87 -21.43 -1.38
C ASN A 159 18.74 -22.30 -1.97
N ALA A 160 18.19 -23.25 -1.18
CA ALA A 160 17.06 -24.07 -1.62
C ALA A 160 15.76 -23.27 -1.64
N LYS A 161 15.47 -22.51 -0.58
CA LYS A 161 14.24 -21.76 -0.44
C LYS A 161 14.36 -20.63 0.60
N ASN A 162 14.17 -20.95 1.90
CA ASN A 162 14.15 -19.98 2.97
C ASN A 162 15.49 -19.94 3.73
N GLY A 163 15.81 -18.80 4.32
CA GLY A 163 16.96 -18.72 5.21
C GLY A 163 16.70 -19.47 6.53
N ILE A 164 15.75 -18.99 7.31
CA ILE A 164 15.30 -19.58 8.57
C ILE A 164 13.79 -19.82 8.51
N LYS A 165 13.32 -21.05 8.77
CA LYS A 165 11.88 -21.37 8.72
C LYS A 165 11.41 -22.01 10.02
N GLY A 166 10.42 -21.39 10.69
CA GLY A 166 9.61 -21.96 11.77
C GLY A 166 8.33 -22.58 11.21
N ALA A 167 7.94 -23.76 11.71
CA ALA A 167 6.68 -24.42 11.38
C ALA A 167 5.59 -24.12 12.42
N ALA A 168 4.44 -24.75 12.30
CA ALA A 168 3.28 -24.55 13.17
C ALA A 168 3.62 -24.52 14.67
N ASP A 169 3.04 -23.59 15.43
CA ASP A 169 3.31 -23.31 16.85
C ASP A 169 4.79 -23.04 17.17
N ALA A 170 5.66 -22.79 16.19
CA ALA A 170 7.05 -22.43 16.42
C ALA A 170 7.19 -20.96 16.82
N VAL A 171 8.21 -20.66 17.62
CA VAL A 171 8.56 -19.30 18.02
C VAL A 171 10.00 -19.01 17.65
N ILE A 172 10.24 -17.92 16.92
CA ILE A 172 11.58 -17.44 16.61
C ILE A 172 11.77 -16.07 17.22
N THR A 173 12.87 -15.89 17.97
CA THR A 173 13.22 -14.61 18.59
C THR A 173 14.63 -14.21 18.17
N VAL A 174 14.79 -13.00 17.60
CA VAL A 174 16.10 -12.38 17.36
C VAL A 174 16.33 -11.28 18.38
N ALA A 175 17.33 -11.45 19.24
CA ALA A 175 17.53 -10.54 20.37
C ALA A 175 18.74 -9.62 20.22
N GLU A 176 19.85 -10.11 19.63
CA GLU A 176 21.09 -9.33 19.47
C GLU A 176 21.97 -9.93 18.37
N GLY A 177 23.12 -9.27 18.09
CA GLY A 177 24.14 -9.74 17.14
C GLY A 177 23.99 -9.19 15.73
N LYS A 178 24.82 -9.72 14.83
CA LYS A 178 24.74 -9.43 13.39
C LYS A 178 24.25 -10.68 12.67
N LEU A 179 23.08 -10.58 12.13
CA LEU A 179 22.42 -11.64 11.36
C LEU A 179 22.27 -11.20 9.91
N ASN A 180 23.00 -11.85 9.00
CA ASN A 180 22.83 -11.68 7.57
C ASN A 180 22.06 -12.87 7.01
N ILE A 181 21.02 -12.65 6.23
CA ILE A 181 20.27 -13.73 5.58
C ILE A 181 20.20 -13.44 4.09
N ASN A 182 20.61 -14.41 3.28
CA ASN A 182 20.37 -14.44 1.85
C ASN A 182 19.47 -15.63 1.56
N ALA A 183 18.33 -15.43 0.92
CA ALA A 183 17.37 -16.49 0.67
C ALA A 183 16.83 -16.46 -0.76
N ALA A 184 16.67 -17.64 -1.35
CA ALA A 184 16.04 -17.79 -2.66
C ALA A 184 14.54 -17.45 -2.62
N ASN A 185 13.89 -17.62 -1.47
CA ASN A 185 12.51 -17.22 -1.18
C ASN A 185 12.50 -16.33 0.08
N ASP A 186 11.82 -16.73 1.17
CA ASP A 186 11.69 -15.88 2.36
C ASP A 186 12.98 -15.90 3.21
N GLY A 187 13.35 -14.75 3.73
CA GLY A 187 14.55 -14.63 4.57
C GLY A 187 14.34 -15.28 5.94
N LEU A 188 13.54 -14.66 6.78
CA LEU A 188 13.17 -15.11 8.12
C LEU A 188 11.68 -15.38 8.16
N SER A 189 11.28 -16.64 8.19
CA SER A 189 9.88 -17.05 8.09
C SER A 189 9.47 -17.90 9.29
N CYS A 190 8.24 -17.72 9.80
CA CYS A 190 7.66 -18.50 10.89
C CYS A 190 6.14 -18.61 10.71
N ASP A 191 5.57 -19.78 11.04
CA ASP A 191 4.12 -19.93 10.89
C ASP A 191 3.35 -19.27 12.05
N ASP A 192 3.91 -19.18 13.26
CA ASP A 192 3.18 -18.69 14.44
C ASP A 192 3.66 -17.32 14.93
N GLU A 193 4.79 -17.26 15.67
CA GLU A 193 5.27 -16.02 16.27
C GLU A 193 6.72 -15.70 15.88
N LEU A 194 6.93 -14.46 15.45
CA LEU A 194 8.24 -13.94 15.14
C LEU A 194 8.50 -12.66 15.94
N ASN A 195 9.56 -12.69 16.78
CA ASN A 195 9.89 -11.61 17.66
C ASN A 195 11.28 -11.05 17.35
N ILE A 196 11.41 -9.74 17.10
CA ILE A 196 12.71 -9.06 16.94
C ILE A 196 12.83 -8.02 18.04
N THR A 197 13.72 -8.28 19.00
CA THR A 197 13.92 -7.38 20.15
C THR A 197 15.20 -6.57 20.06
N GLY A 198 16.10 -6.91 19.12
CA GLY A 198 17.38 -6.22 18.95
C GLY A 198 18.22 -6.80 17.81
N GLY A 199 19.49 -6.44 17.80
CA GLY A 199 20.45 -6.89 16.78
C GLY A 199 20.54 -6.01 15.54
N THR A 200 21.41 -6.41 14.62
CA THR A 200 21.55 -5.82 13.28
C THR A 200 21.24 -6.90 12.26
N LEU A 201 20.14 -6.75 11.56
CA LEU A 201 19.66 -7.71 10.57
C LEU A 201 19.85 -7.12 9.18
N SER A 202 20.45 -7.91 8.29
CA SER A 202 20.53 -7.59 6.86
C SER A 202 19.97 -8.76 6.08
N ILE A 203 18.82 -8.59 5.45
CA ILE A 203 18.10 -9.64 4.76
C ILE A 203 17.95 -9.29 3.30
N THR A 204 18.36 -10.22 2.41
CA THR A 204 18.06 -10.18 0.98
C THR A 204 17.28 -11.44 0.63
N ALA A 205 16.06 -11.26 0.12
CA ALA A 205 15.12 -12.34 -0.13
C ALA A 205 14.53 -12.27 -1.54
N GLY A 206 14.38 -13.44 -2.17
CA GLY A 206 13.63 -13.58 -3.42
C GLY A 206 12.11 -13.64 -3.23
N GLY A 207 11.64 -13.76 -1.99
CA GLY A 207 10.29 -13.61 -1.50
C GLY A 207 10.21 -12.49 -0.47
N ASP A 208 9.56 -12.75 0.68
CA ASP A 208 9.44 -11.81 1.78
C ASP A 208 10.72 -11.78 2.63
N ALA A 209 11.15 -10.59 3.08
CA ALA A 209 12.33 -10.55 3.93
C ALA A 209 12.04 -11.13 5.33
N VAL A 210 10.90 -10.76 5.93
CA VAL A 210 10.38 -11.28 7.19
C VAL A 210 8.93 -11.67 7.02
N LYS A 211 8.58 -12.92 7.37
CA LYS A 211 7.23 -13.45 7.16
C LYS A 211 6.73 -14.25 8.36
N ALA A 212 5.54 -13.92 8.84
CA ALA A 212 4.77 -14.77 9.74
C ALA A 212 3.44 -15.14 9.08
N SER A 213 3.30 -16.42 8.70
CA SER A 213 2.15 -16.90 7.93
C SER A 213 1.88 -18.37 8.23
N PRO A 214 0.71 -18.70 8.82
CA PRO A 214 0.31 -20.07 9.09
C PRO A 214 0.25 -20.90 7.79
N ASP A 215 0.78 -22.14 7.85
CA ASP A 215 0.65 -23.06 6.72
C ASP A 215 -0.79 -23.59 6.63
N THR A 216 -1.59 -22.98 5.73
CA THR A 216 -2.98 -23.39 5.45
C THR A 216 -3.06 -24.41 4.30
N GLY A 217 -1.93 -24.84 3.75
CA GLY A 217 -1.86 -25.73 2.56
C GLY A 217 -2.30 -27.17 2.81
N ASP A 218 -2.31 -27.65 4.07
CA ASP A 218 -2.88 -28.95 4.44
C ASP A 218 -4.40 -28.83 4.60
N THR A 219 -5.13 -29.07 3.51
CA THR A 219 -6.61 -28.99 3.49
C THR A 219 -7.29 -30.07 4.35
N GLU A 220 -6.58 -31.15 4.72
CA GLU A 220 -7.10 -32.22 5.59
C GLU A 220 -6.92 -31.86 7.07
N ASN A 221 -5.90 -31.06 7.39
CA ASN A 221 -5.60 -30.62 8.76
C ASN A 221 -4.97 -29.21 8.79
N PRO A 222 -5.71 -28.15 8.42
CA PRO A 222 -5.18 -26.80 8.37
C PRO A 222 -4.71 -26.37 9.77
N ASP A 223 -3.58 -25.66 9.84
CA ASP A 223 -3.14 -25.04 11.08
C ASP A 223 -4.07 -23.89 11.46
N THR A 224 -4.90 -24.11 12.48
CA THR A 224 -5.83 -23.10 13.03
C THR A 224 -5.32 -22.55 14.36
N THR A 225 -4.13 -22.94 14.81
CA THR A 225 -3.56 -22.59 16.12
C THR A 225 -2.51 -21.50 16.00
N SER A 226 -1.74 -21.46 14.93
CA SER A 226 -0.74 -20.43 14.66
C SER A 226 -1.41 -19.09 14.37
N LEU A 227 -0.79 -18.00 14.85
CA LEU A 227 -1.33 -16.65 14.80
C LEU A 227 -0.79 -15.83 13.61
N GLY A 228 0.40 -16.16 13.13
CA GLY A 228 1.07 -15.42 12.08
C GLY A 228 1.46 -14.00 12.50
N ASN A 229 1.87 -13.81 13.77
CA ASN A 229 2.15 -12.50 14.33
C ASN A 229 3.63 -12.11 14.21
N VAL A 230 3.90 -10.82 14.00
CA VAL A 230 5.25 -10.24 14.06
C VAL A 230 5.28 -9.14 15.11
N THR A 231 6.24 -9.21 16.02
CA THR A 231 6.47 -8.17 17.04
C THR A 231 7.91 -7.67 16.96
N ILE A 232 8.09 -6.36 16.77
CA ILE A 232 9.42 -5.74 16.70
C ILE A 232 9.50 -4.62 17.73
N SER A 233 10.43 -4.78 18.69
CA SER A 233 10.64 -3.80 19.74
C SER A 233 12.01 -3.11 19.69
N GLY A 234 12.90 -3.55 18.79
CA GLY A 234 14.23 -2.97 18.65
C GLY A 234 15.02 -3.57 17.49
N GLY A 235 16.28 -3.17 17.38
CA GLY A 235 17.21 -3.60 16.33
C GLY A 235 17.36 -2.60 15.19
N THR A 236 18.30 -2.90 14.30
CA THR A 236 18.48 -2.21 13.02
C THR A 236 18.29 -3.21 11.91
N LEU A 237 17.26 -3.01 11.09
CA LEU A 237 16.85 -3.90 10.03
C LEU A 237 17.08 -3.24 8.67
N THR A 238 17.85 -3.91 7.81
CA THR A 238 18.00 -3.56 6.39
C THR A 238 17.41 -4.70 5.58
N LEU A 239 16.27 -4.46 4.99
CA LEU A 239 15.47 -5.46 4.29
C LEU A 239 15.38 -5.13 2.81
N ASN A 240 15.79 -6.08 1.95
CA ASN A 240 15.66 -5.99 0.51
C ASN A 240 14.93 -7.25 0.04
N ALA A 241 13.66 -7.10 -0.30
CA ALA A 241 12.75 -8.18 -0.66
C ALA A 241 12.28 -8.04 -2.11
N ALA A 242 12.05 -9.15 -2.78
CA ALA A 242 11.38 -9.11 -4.08
C ALA A 242 9.85 -9.09 -3.92
N ALA A 243 9.33 -9.52 -2.76
CA ALA A 243 7.94 -9.40 -2.33
C ALA A 243 7.84 -8.44 -1.14
N ASP A 244 7.12 -8.77 -0.06
CA ASP A 244 6.91 -7.88 1.07
C ASP A 244 8.16 -7.72 1.94
N GLY A 245 8.38 -6.52 2.48
CA GLY A 245 9.47 -6.29 3.43
C GLY A 245 9.23 -7.03 4.74
N ILE A 246 8.06 -6.82 5.35
CA ILE A 246 7.58 -7.56 6.53
C ILE A 246 6.11 -7.91 6.32
N GLN A 247 5.80 -9.21 6.31
CA GLN A 247 4.42 -9.73 6.25
C GLN A 247 4.06 -10.44 7.56
N ALA A 248 2.91 -10.10 8.13
CA ALA A 248 2.24 -10.83 9.19
C ALA A 248 0.82 -11.16 8.74
N ASP A 249 0.41 -12.41 8.67
CA ASP A 249 -0.99 -12.76 8.38
C ASP A 249 -1.91 -12.48 9.58
N GLY A 250 -1.34 -12.34 10.76
CA GLY A 250 -1.95 -11.85 11.98
C GLY A 250 -1.71 -10.36 12.21
N ASP A 251 -1.32 -10.05 13.46
CA ASP A 251 -1.01 -8.69 13.89
C ASP A 251 0.48 -8.36 13.68
N LEU A 252 0.76 -7.15 13.21
CA LEU A 252 2.11 -6.60 13.12
C LEU A 252 2.26 -5.43 14.11
N THR A 253 3.17 -5.59 15.09
CA THR A 253 3.42 -4.58 16.12
C THR A 253 4.86 -4.08 16.05
N ILE A 254 5.03 -2.76 15.92
CA ILE A 254 6.32 -2.07 15.92
C ILE A 254 6.33 -1.07 17.06
N SER A 255 7.16 -1.32 18.08
CA SER A 255 7.32 -0.43 19.24
C SER A 255 8.69 0.26 19.29
N GLY A 256 9.63 -0.13 18.42
CA GLY A 256 10.98 0.44 18.34
C GLY A 256 11.76 -0.16 17.20
N GLY A 257 13.02 0.24 17.07
CA GLY A 257 13.93 -0.20 16.01
C GLY A 257 14.16 0.86 14.93
N THR A 258 15.11 0.56 14.05
CA THR A 258 15.44 1.37 12.87
C THR A 258 15.34 0.49 11.63
N PHE A 259 14.55 0.91 10.66
CA PHE A 259 14.22 0.13 9.48
C PHE A 259 14.63 0.86 8.20
N TYR A 260 15.26 0.10 7.32
CA TYR A 260 15.51 0.47 5.93
C TYR A 260 14.92 -0.66 5.08
N VAL A 261 13.74 -0.41 4.52
CA VAL A 261 12.98 -1.43 3.78
C VAL A 261 12.90 -1.02 2.33
N LYS A 262 13.26 -1.96 1.45
CA LYS A 262 13.09 -1.81 0.01
C LYS A 262 12.44 -3.06 -0.57
N THR A 263 11.36 -2.89 -1.33
CA THR A 263 10.64 -4.00 -1.96
C THR A 263 10.61 -3.84 -3.47
N ASN A 264 10.84 -4.93 -4.19
CA ASN A 264 10.77 -5.02 -5.66
C ASN A 264 11.44 -3.85 -6.43
N GLY A 265 12.59 -3.36 -5.93
CA GLY A 265 13.31 -2.26 -6.57
C GLY A 265 12.83 -0.85 -6.20
N GLY A 266 11.77 -0.72 -5.37
CA GLY A 266 11.29 0.54 -4.80
C GLY A 266 10.19 1.23 -5.61
N HIS A 267 9.70 2.36 -5.11
CA HIS A 267 8.51 3.10 -5.53
C HIS A 267 8.45 3.48 -7.02
N THR A 268 9.59 3.55 -7.71
CA THR A 268 9.62 3.84 -9.15
C THR A 268 9.50 2.61 -10.03
N THR A 269 9.43 1.42 -9.44
CA THR A 269 9.32 0.16 -10.17
C THR A 269 7.85 -0.20 -10.34
N ALA A 270 7.40 -0.21 -11.58
CA ALA A 270 6.04 -0.66 -11.89
C ALA A 270 5.88 -2.16 -11.59
N LEU A 271 4.81 -2.53 -10.90
CA LEU A 271 4.46 -3.93 -10.73
C LEU A 271 4.11 -4.55 -12.08
N THR A 272 4.78 -5.64 -12.41
CA THR A 272 4.54 -6.39 -13.67
C THR A 272 3.41 -7.39 -13.55
N ASP A 273 3.07 -7.77 -12.33
CA ASP A 273 1.96 -8.65 -11.97
C ASP A 273 1.14 -7.97 -10.88
N ASP A 274 -0.09 -7.62 -11.22
CA ASP A 274 -1.04 -6.94 -10.34
C ASP A 274 -1.48 -7.81 -9.14
N SER A 275 -1.15 -9.09 -9.12
CA SER A 275 -1.39 -9.98 -7.98
C SER A 275 -0.18 -10.11 -7.04
N ALA A 276 0.98 -9.57 -7.43
CA ALA A 276 2.17 -9.58 -6.60
C ALA A 276 2.04 -8.53 -5.48
N SER A 277 2.23 -8.93 -4.24
CA SER A 277 2.37 -8.03 -3.10
C SER A 277 3.83 -7.64 -2.94
N CYS A 278 4.11 -6.36 -2.87
CA CYS A 278 5.46 -5.81 -2.70
C CYS A 278 5.43 -4.64 -1.70
N LYS A 279 4.67 -4.85 -0.61
CA LYS A 279 4.44 -3.85 0.44
C LYS A 279 5.64 -3.71 1.37
N GLY A 280 5.83 -2.52 1.93
CA GLY A 280 6.86 -2.33 2.95
C GLY A 280 6.56 -3.13 4.21
N PHE A 281 5.40 -2.89 4.80
CA PHE A 281 4.87 -3.55 5.99
C PHE A 281 3.42 -3.96 5.74
N LYS A 282 3.13 -5.25 5.90
CA LYS A 282 1.81 -5.83 5.62
C LYS A 282 1.30 -6.61 6.83
N ALA A 283 0.09 -6.28 7.27
CA ALA A 283 -0.65 -7.02 8.30
C ALA A 283 -1.95 -7.58 7.73
N GLY A 284 -2.20 -8.86 7.92
CA GLY A 284 -3.48 -9.50 7.57
C GLY A 284 -4.61 -9.14 8.54
N LYS A 285 -4.27 -8.54 9.70
CA LYS A 285 -5.21 -7.98 10.67
C LYS A 285 -4.83 -6.54 10.99
N THR A 286 -4.24 -6.28 12.14
CA THR A 286 -3.91 -4.93 12.58
C THR A 286 -2.42 -4.61 12.45
N LEU A 287 -2.11 -3.38 12.05
CA LEU A 287 -0.77 -2.83 12.07
C LEU A 287 -0.70 -1.73 13.13
N THR A 288 0.21 -1.90 14.09
CA THR A 288 0.37 -0.93 15.19
C THR A 288 1.81 -0.42 15.24
N VAL A 289 2.00 0.89 15.09
CA VAL A 289 3.29 1.56 15.24
C VAL A 289 3.23 2.51 16.44
N THR A 290 4.00 2.20 17.49
CA THR A 290 4.09 3.04 18.69
C THR A 290 5.44 3.71 18.84
N GLY A 291 6.41 3.38 17.98
CA GLY A 291 7.77 3.93 18.00
C GLY A 291 8.63 3.40 16.88
N GLY A 292 9.90 3.77 16.88
CA GLY A 292 10.87 3.38 15.86
C GLY A 292 11.11 4.46 14.80
N THR A 293 12.07 4.17 13.92
CA THR A 293 12.39 4.99 12.74
C THR A 293 12.26 4.11 11.50
N LEU A 294 11.30 4.39 10.66
CA LEU A 294 10.98 3.61 9.47
C LEU A 294 11.33 4.42 8.22
N THR A 295 12.18 3.87 7.37
CA THR A 295 12.46 4.38 6.03
C THR A 295 12.06 3.31 5.03
N VAL A 296 11.07 3.60 4.21
CA VAL A 296 10.46 2.64 3.28
C VAL A 296 10.55 3.16 1.85
N ASP A 297 10.96 2.29 0.95
CA ASP A 297 10.97 2.48 -0.50
C ASP A 297 10.31 1.24 -1.14
N SER A 298 8.99 1.25 -1.26
CA SER A 298 8.19 0.09 -1.69
C SER A 298 7.60 0.28 -3.08
N ALA A 299 7.42 -0.81 -3.82
CA ALA A 299 6.78 -0.78 -5.14
C ALA A 299 5.24 -0.86 -5.07
N ASP A 300 4.70 -1.23 -3.93
CA ASP A 300 3.29 -1.30 -3.53
C ASP A 300 3.16 -0.48 -2.23
N ASP A 301 2.10 -0.55 -1.44
CA ASP A 301 1.91 0.27 -0.23
C ASP A 301 3.12 0.27 0.70
N ALA A 302 3.38 1.41 1.36
CA ALA A 302 4.45 1.42 2.35
C ALA A 302 4.01 0.74 3.66
N LEU A 303 2.81 1.03 4.16
CA LEU A 303 2.18 0.37 5.31
C LEU A 303 0.76 -0.06 4.95
N HIS A 304 0.42 -1.33 5.15
CA HIS A 304 -0.90 -1.87 4.84
C HIS A 304 -1.43 -2.76 5.95
N ALA A 305 -2.74 -2.65 6.25
CA ALA A 305 -3.45 -3.60 7.08
C ALA A 305 -4.84 -3.93 6.52
N SER A 306 -5.18 -5.23 6.51
CA SER A 306 -6.52 -5.69 6.07
C SER A 306 -7.64 -5.42 7.10
N THR A 307 -7.34 -4.77 8.21
CA THR A 307 -8.32 -4.17 9.11
C THR A 307 -7.90 -2.76 9.50
N ASP A 308 -7.18 -2.57 10.59
CA ASP A 308 -6.92 -1.26 11.15
C ASP A 308 -5.42 -0.93 11.17
N VAL A 309 -5.07 0.31 10.92
CA VAL A 309 -3.73 0.85 11.14
C VAL A 309 -3.77 1.88 12.26
N THR A 310 -2.89 1.72 13.25
CA THR A 310 -2.69 2.70 14.33
C THR A 310 -1.24 3.15 14.38
N ILE A 311 -0.98 4.45 14.20
CA ILE A 311 0.33 5.05 14.31
C ILE A 311 0.30 6.08 15.42
N SER A 312 0.76 5.72 16.64
CA SER A 312 0.75 6.60 17.81
C SER A 312 2.12 7.18 18.17
N GLY A 313 3.18 6.74 17.49
CA GLY A 313 4.56 7.20 17.68
C GLY A 313 5.46 6.83 16.52
N GLY A 314 6.75 7.17 16.64
CA GLY A 314 7.76 6.90 15.63
C GLY A 314 8.01 8.06 14.67
N THR A 315 9.01 7.83 13.80
CA THR A 315 9.37 8.71 12.67
C THR A 315 9.37 7.87 11.40
N LEU A 316 8.48 8.19 10.48
CA LEU A 316 8.25 7.46 9.26
C LEU A 316 8.63 8.34 8.07
N THR A 317 9.43 7.80 7.15
CA THR A 317 9.73 8.40 5.84
C THR A 317 9.38 7.37 4.79
N LEU A 318 8.36 7.64 4.00
CA LEU A 318 7.73 6.69 3.10
C LEU A 318 7.82 7.19 1.66
N ALA A 319 8.26 6.31 0.76
CA ALA A 319 8.15 6.47 -0.68
C ALA A 319 7.57 5.17 -1.23
N THR A 320 6.49 5.25 -1.98
CA THR A 320 5.73 4.08 -2.40
C THR A 320 5.17 4.24 -3.80
N GLY A 321 4.99 3.10 -4.49
CA GLY A 321 4.38 3.07 -5.82
C GLY A 321 2.86 3.06 -5.79
N ASP A 322 2.25 2.78 -4.62
CA ASP A 322 0.82 2.82 -4.35
C ASP A 322 0.58 3.69 -3.10
N ASP A 323 -0.07 3.21 -2.04
CA ASP A 323 -0.48 4.07 -0.93
C ASP A 323 0.59 4.24 0.15
N GLY A 324 0.67 5.44 0.70
CA GLY A 324 1.58 5.73 1.81
C GLY A 324 1.22 4.93 3.06
N VAL A 325 -0.04 4.99 3.48
CA VAL A 325 -0.61 4.19 4.57
C VAL A 325 -2.03 3.79 4.22
N HIS A 326 -2.30 2.51 4.13
CA HIS A 326 -3.60 1.95 3.79
C HIS A 326 -4.18 1.09 4.93
N ALA A 327 -5.42 1.35 5.29
CA ALA A 327 -6.21 0.50 6.19
C ALA A 327 -7.56 0.16 5.54
N ASP A 328 -7.92 -1.13 5.44
CA ASP A 328 -9.23 -1.50 4.89
C ASP A 328 -10.39 -0.94 5.74
N ASN A 329 -10.18 -0.69 7.06
CA ASN A 329 -11.18 -0.06 7.94
C ASN A 329 -10.66 1.27 8.50
N ASP A 330 -10.15 1.29 9.75
CA ASP A 330 -9.82 2.52 10.45
C ASP A 330 -8.32 2.83 10.38
N LEU A 331 -7.96 3.99 9.86
CA LEU A 331 -6.63 4.57 10.00
C LEU A 331 -6.63 5.61 11.12
N VAL A 332 -5.87 5.36 12.19
CA VAL A 332 -5.77 6.25 13.34
C VAL A 332 -4.33 6.75 13.52
N ILE A 333 -4.15 8.06 13.46
CA ILE A 333 -2.84 8.71 13.64
C ILE A 333 -2.87 9.56 14.93
N GLY A 334 -1.83 9.37 15.74
CA GLY A 334 -1.67 10.06 17.00
C GLY A 334 -2.47 9.47 18.15
N THR A 335 -2.53 10.19 19.27
CA THR A 335 -3.20 9.74 20.49
C THR A 335 -4.29 10.71 20.88
N LYS A 336 -5.50 10.20 21.10
CA LYS A 336 -6.66 11.01 21.48
C LYS A 336 -6.38 11.81 22.76
N GLY A 337 -6.59 13.12 22.68
CA GLY A 337 -6.35 14.05 23.79
C GLY A 337 -4.88 14.47 23.95
N SER A 338 -3.99 14.03 23.09
CA SER A 338 -2.62 14.56 23.02
C SER A 338 -2.65 15.97 22.43
N SER A 339 -1.83 16.86 22.99
CA SER A 339 -1.56 18.19 22.40
C SER A 339 -0.26 18.23 21.61
N SER A 340 0.39 17.08 21.41
CA SER A 340 1.63 17.00 20.63
C SER A 340 1.34 17.22 19.17
N THR A 341 2.05 18.14 18.52
CA THR A 341 2.08 18.29 17.07
C THR A 341 3.34 17.69 16.44
N ALA A 342 4.20 17.05 17.25
CA ALA A 342 5.50 16.55 16.81
C ALA A 342 5.59 15.01 16.77
N THR A 343 4.57 14.30 17.27
CA THR A 343 4.60 12.83 17.37
C THR A 343 3.20 12.26 17.18
N PRO A 344 3.03 11.25 16.27
CA PRO A 344 4.07 10.70 15.37
C PRO A 344 4.58 11.73 14.36
N LYS A 345 5.73 11.46 13.73
CA LYS A 345 6.21 12.20 12.57
C LYS A 345 6.10 11.31 11.33
N ILE A 346 5.31 11.75 10.35
CA ILE A 346 5.06 11.00 9.11
C ILE A 346 5.41 11.92 7.94
N ASN A 347 6.31 11.46 7.07
CA ASN A 347 6.69 12.15 5.85
C ASN A 347 6.53 11.18 4.68
N ILE A 348 5.45 11.31 3.94
CA ILE A 348 5.19 10.58 2.69
C ILE A 348 5.76 11.44 1.57
N THR A 349 6.87 10.99 0.99
CA THR A 349 7.63 11.76 0.00
C THR A 349 7.21 11.48 -1.44
N ALA A 350 6.55 10.36 -1.66
CA ALA A 350 5.92 9.94 -2.91
C ALA A 350 4.92 8.82 -2.61
N SER A 351 3.73 8.91 -3.19
CA SER A 351 2.69 7.87 -3.15
C SER A 351 1.71 8.05 -4.32
N TYR A 352 0.86 7.07 -4.56
CA TYR A 352 -0.35 7.24 -5.34
C TYR A 352 -1.37 7.97 -4.48
N GLU A 353 -1.92 7.35 -3.43
CA GLU A 353 -2.66 8.02 -2.37
C GLU A 353 -1.78 8.16 -1.10
N GLY A 354 -2.02 9.22 -0.32
CA GLY A 354 -1.21 9.48 0.85
C GLY A 354 -1.62 8.62 2.05
N LEU A 355 -2.83 8.85 2.53
CA LEU A 355 -3.44 8.19 3.68
C LEU A 355 -4.82 7.67 3.26
N GLU A 356 -5.04 6.37 3.25
CA GLU A 356 -6.31 5.76 2.87
C GLU A 356 -6.93 4.95 4.03
N GLY A 357 -8.26 4.99 4.13
CA GLY A 357 -9.03 4.16 5.03
C GLY A 357 -10.54 4.38 4.91
N THR A 358 -11.35 3.43 5.39
CA THR A 358 -12.79 3.67 5.55
C THR A 358 -13.03 4.89 6.43
N THR A 359 -12.27 5.01 7.52
CA THR A 359 -12.23 6.19 8.38
C THR A 359 -10.78 6.60 8.62
N VAL A 360 -10.43 7.84 8.30
CA VAL A 360 -9.12 8.41 8.63
C VAL A 360 -9.27 9.38 9.79
N THR A 361 -8.60 9.10 10.91
CA THR A 361 -8.68 9.93 12.12
C THR A 361 -7.30 10.40 12.56
N VAL A 362 -7.10 11.72 12.63
CA VAL A 362 -5.86 12.34 13.11
C VAL A 362 -6.11 13.05 14.42
N TYR A 363 -5.48 12.56 15.49
CA TYR A 363 -5.52 13.18 16.82
C TYR A 363 -4.31 14.06 17.13
N SER A 364 -3.15 13.74 16.58
CA SER A 364 -1.89 14.45 16.81
C SER A 364 -0.83 14.00 15.80
N GLY A 365 0.27 14.73 15.68
CA GLY A 365 1.41 14.38 14.83
C GLY A 365 1.87 15.53 13.96
N ASP A 366 3.01 15.34 13.29
CA ASP A 366 3.59 16.17 12.23
C ASP A 366 3.54 15.32 10.95
N ILE A 367 2.66 15.69 10.02
CA ILE A 367 2.28 14.85 8.89
C ILE A 367 2.46 15.65 7.61
N ASP A 368 3.44 15.27 6.81
CA ASP A 368 3.70 15.80 5.48
C ASP A 368 3.34 14.73 4.44
N VAL A 369 2.47 15.05 3.49
CA VAL A 369 2.01 14.14 2.44
C VAL A 369 2.29 14.74 1.07
N ALA A 370 2.95 13.96 0.20
CA ALA A 370 3.06 14.21 -1.22
C ALA A 370 2.50 13.01 -1.98
N ALA A 371 1.32 13.19 -2.57
CA ALA A 371 0.62 12.15 -3.33
C ALA A 371 0.45 12.57 -4.80
N SER A 372 0.40 11.61 -5.70
CA SER A 372 0.16 11.86 -7.14
C SER A 372 -1.32 11.83 -7.50
N ASP A 373 -2.15 11.24 -6.65
CA ASP A 373 -3.61 11.25 -6.66
C ASP A 373 -4.07 11.92 -5.36
N ASP A 374 -4.83 11.26 -4.49
CA ASP A 374 -5.42 11.90 -3.33
C ASP A 374 -4.46 11.97 -2.12
N GLY A 375 -4.51 13.09 -1.39
CA GLY A 375 -3.67 13.27 -0.20
C GLY A 375 -4.16 12.48 1.00
N VAL A 376 -5.45 12.56 1.31
CA VAL A 376 -6.16 11.76 2.32
C VAL A 376 -7.48 11.31 1.72
N ASN A 377 -7.68 10.02 1.60
CA ASN A 377 -8.87 9.42 1.02
C ASN A 377 -9.66 8.62 2.05
N ALA A 378 -10.93 8.98 2.27
CA ALA A 378 -11.87 8.17 3.05
C ALA A 378 -12.78 7.38 2.13
N ALA A 379 -12.29 6.20 1.72
CA ALA A 379 -12.93 5.30 0.80
C ALA A 379 -12.76 3.83 1.23
N ASN A 380 -13.52 2.92 0.64
CA ASN A 380 -13.30 1.49 0.78
C ASN A 380 -13.96 0.77 -0.39
N SER A 381 -13.19 0.04 -1.15
CA SER A 381 -13.65 -0.68 -2.33
C SER A 381 -14.76 -1.70 -2.07
N THR A 382 -14.91 -2.18 -0.84
CA THR A 382 -15.90 -3.18 -0.45
C THR A 382 -17.24 -2.58 -0.02
N LEU A 383 -17.26 -1.32 0.46
CA LEU A 383 -18.46 -0.63 0.92
C LEU A 383 -19.17 0.16 -0.20
N GLY A 384 -18.50 0.35 -1.36
CA GLY A 384 -19.02 1.10 -2.51
C GLY A 384 -18.79 2.60 -2.41
N GLU A 385 -19.19 3.36 -3.46
CA GLU A 385 -18.88 4.78 -3.62
C GLU A 385 -19.49 5.69 -2.52
N ARG A 386 -20.47 5.24 -1.78
CA ARG A 386 -21.12 6.01 -0.71
C ARG A 386 -21.46 5.13 0.48
N SER A 387 -20.98 5.52 1.63
CA SER A 387 -21.28 4.86 2.91
C SER A 387 -21.32 5.92 4.02
N ASP A 388 -22.23 5.80 4.94
CA ASP A 388 -22.28 6.61 6.18
C ASP A 388 -21.10 6.32 7.12
N LYS A 389 -20.21 5.41 6.74
CA LYS A 389 -19.00 5.07 7.47
C LYS A 389 -17.78 5.87 7.06
N TYR A 390 -17.79 6.43 5.84
CA TYR A 390 -16.64 7.21 5.38
C TYR A 390 -16.51 8.50 6.15
N ALA A 391 -15.33 8.77 6.66
CA ALA A 391 -15.07 10.02 7.34
C ALA A 391 -13.59 10.36 7.42
N ILE A 392 -13.25 11.61 7.18
CA ILE A 392 -11.98 12.21 7.57
C ILE A 392 -12.21 13.03 8.83
N ASN A 393 -11.55 12.65 9.93
CA ASN A 393 -11.68 13.30 11.24
C ASN A 393 -10.34 13.90 11.67
N ILE A 394 -10.21 15.22 11.68
CA ILE A 394 -9.00 15.90 12.13
C ILE A 394 -9.29 16.61 13.45
N ALA A 395 -8.78 16.06 14.55
CA ALA A 395 -8.97 16.60 15.89
C ALA A 395 -7.70 17.27 16.45
N GLY A 396 -6.57 17.14 15.76
CA GLY A 396 -5.28 17.70 16.15
C GLY A 396 -4.20 17.41 15.11
N GLY A 397 -2.96 17.73 15.45
CA GLY A 397 -1.80 17.57 14.56
C GLY A 397 -1.52 18.79 13.68
N ASP A 398 -0.41 18.74 12.97
CA ASP A 398 0.00 19.68 11.93
C ASP A 398 0.09 18.88 10.61
N LEU A 399 -0.85 19.10 9.70
CA LEU A 399 -1.00 18.39 8.45
C LEU A 399 -0.68 19.31 7.29
N TYR A 400 0.24 18.89 6.44
CA TYR A 400 0.56 19.52 5.18
C TYR A 400 0.40 18.52 4.05
N ILE A 401 -0.47 18.85 3.11
CA ILE A 401 -0.91 17.92 2.07
C ILE A 401 -0.68 18.58 0.71
N ASP A 402 0.09 17.91 -0.15
CA ASP A 402 0.38 18.28 -1.54
C ASP A 402 -0.07 17.10 -2.43
N ALA A 403 -1.26 17.22 -3.00
CA ALA A 403 -1.90 16.17 -3.78
C ALA A 403 -1.97 16.53 -5.26
N GLY A 404 -1.94 15.51 -6.11
CA GLY A 404 -2.08 15.68 -7.56
C GLY A 404 -3.53 15.74 -8.01
N SER A 405 -4.45 15.20 -7.19
CA SER A 405 -5.91 15.22 -7.34
C SER A 405 -6.50 15.93 -6.12
N ASP A 406 -7.32 15.25 -5.30
CA ASP A 406 -7.96 15.85 -4.14
C ASP A 406 -7.03 15.82 -2.92
N GLY A 407 -6.93 16.95 -2.20
CA GLY A 407 -6.10 17.01 -1.00
C GLY A 407 -6.74 16.26 0.17
N LEU A 408 -8.01 16.50 0.42
CA LEU A 408 -8.90 15.74 1.29
C LEU A 408 -10.08 15.26 0.46
N ASP A 409 -10.20 13.96 0.22
CA ASP A 409 -11.37 13.34 -0.41
C ASP A 409 -12.13 12.47 0.59
N SER A 410 -13.41 12.73 0.76
CA SER A 410 -14.27 11.87 1.54
C SER A 410 -15.56 11.53 0.80
N ASN A 411 -15.75 10.27 0.53
CA ASN A 411 -17.00 9.76 -0.02
C ASN A 411 -18.20 9.93 0.95
N ASN A 412 -18.05 10.73 2.04
CA ASN A 412 -19.11 11.17 2.94
C ASN A 412 -18.68 12.39 3.76
N ASP A 413 -18.21 12.26 5.00
CA ASP A 413 -18.04 13.39 5.91
C ASP A 413 -16.58 13.81 6.10
N ILE A 414 -16.35 15.13 6.22
CA ILE A 414 -15.10 15.71 6.74
C ILE A 414 -15.41 16.45 8.04
N ASN A 415 -14.65 16.18 9.10
CA ASN A 415 -14.80 16.82 10.40
C ASN A 415 -13.47 17.39 10.88
N ILE A 416 -13.31 18.71 10.88
CA ILE A 416 -12.15 19.39 11.44
C ILE A 416 -12.55 20.06 12.74
N THR A 417 -12.02 19.55 13.86
CA THR A 417 -12.31 20.02 15.22
C THR A 417 -11.08 20.58 15.92
N GLY A 418 -9.89 20.44 15.32
CA GLY A 418 -8.62 20.91 15.85
C GLY A 418 -7.49 20.76 14.85
N GLY A 419 -6.25 21.02 15.28
CA GLY A 419 -5.05 20.90 14.46
C GLY A 419 -4.80 22.10 13.54
N LYS A 420 -3.76 21.98 12.73
CA LYS A 420 -3.46 22.86 11.61
C LYS A 420 -3.47 22.05 10.32
N VAL A 421 -4.30 22.42 9.39
CA VAL A 421 -4.46 21.76 8.09
C VAL A 421 -4.11 22.76 6.99
N GLU A 422 -3.10 22.45 6.24
CA GLU A 422 -2.69 23.18 5.04
C GLU A 422 -2.75 22.20 3.87
N VAL A 423 -3.70 22.40 2.96
CA VAL A 423 -4.04 21.43 1.95
C VAL A 423 -4.03 22.05 0.57
N TYR A 424 -3.31 21.39 -0.32
CA TYR A 424 -3.20 21.70 -1.74
C TYR A 424 -3.64 20.46 -2.53
N GLY A 425 -4.31 20.69 -3.65
CA GLY A 425 -4.79 19.68 -4.58
C GLY A 425 -4.89 20.26 -5.97
N ALA A 426 -5.38 19.47 -6.93
CA ALA A 426 -5.61 19.95 -8.28
C ALA A 426 -6.62 21.10 -8.31
N ASP A 427 -6.38 22.07 -9.19
CA ASP A 427 -7.33 23.15 -9.50
C ASP A 427 -7.99 22.83 -10.86
N ALA A 428 -8.79 21.76 -10.87
CA ALA A 428 -9.43 21.22 -12.06
C ALA A 428 -10.95 21.14 -11.89
N MET A 429 -11.68 20.90 -12.99
CA MET A 429 -13.17 20.94 -12.95
C MET A 429 -13.81 19.80 -12.13
N MET A 430 -13.04 18.77 -11.74
CA MET A 430 -13.54 17.59 -11.02
C MET A 430 -12.71 17.26 -9.78
N ASP A 431 -11.54 17.86 -9.62
CA ASP A 431 -10.62 17.61 -8.54
C ASP A 431 -10.39 18.92 -7.78
N ALA A 432 -10.39 18.90 -6.47
CA ALA A 432 -10.27 20.06 -5.60
C ALA A 432 -9.41 19.76 -4.37
N ALA A 433 -8.76 20.75 -3.78
CA ALA A 433 -7.98 20.51 -2.57
C ALA A 433 -8.85 19.97 -1.41
N ILE A 434 -10.16 20.25 -1.40
CA ILE A 434 -11.13 19.68 -0.45
C ILE A 434 -12.36 19.25 -1.25
N ASP A 435 -12.66 17.94 -1.25
CA ASP A 435 -13.89 17.38 -1.80
C ASP A 435 -14.59 16.46 -0.78
N TYR A 436 -15.93 16.42 -0.81
CA TYR A 436 -16.73 15.59 0.06
C TYR A 436 -18.15 15.37 -0.48
N ASP A 437 -18.69 14.19 -0.23
CA ASP A 437 -20.05 13.83 -0.67
C ASP A 437 -21.12 14.06 0.41
N GLY A 438 -20.76 14.12 1.69
CA GLY A 438 -21.64 14.28 2.84
C GLY A 438 -21.63 15.67 3.45
N THR A 439 -21.08 15.82 4.65
CA THR A 439 -21.02 17.07 5.40
C THR A 439 -19.59 17.46 5.73
N PHE A 440 -19.19 18.67 5.41
CA PHE A 440 -17.94 19.23 5.91
C PHE A 440 -18.20 20.09 7.15
N THR A 441 -17.87 19.56 8.33
CA THR A 441 -18.02 20.24 9.62
C THR A 441 -16.71 20.90 10.05
N LEU A 442 -16.70 22.20 10.23
CA LEU A 442 -15.58 22.99 10.73
C LEU A 442 -15.90 23.59 12.10
N SER A 443 -15.30 23.07 13.17
CA SER A 443 -15.60 23.49 14.55
C SER A 443 -14.39 23.88 15.37
N GLY A 444 -13.17 23.82 14.79
CA GLY A 444 -11.91 24.19 15.44
C GLY A 444 -10.71 24.07 14.53
N GLY A 445 -9.53 24.44 15.02
CA GLY A 445 -8.27 24.34 14.31
C GLY A 445 -7.96 25.55 13.40
N THR A 446 -6.92 25.38 12.58
CA THR A 446 -6.56 26.30 11.49
C THR A 446 -6.65 25.53 10.19
N LEU A 447 -7.43 26.05 9.25
CA LEU A 447 -7.58 25.48 7.90
C LEU A 447 -7.11 26.51 6.87
N PHE A 448 -6.25 26.08 5.96
CA PHE A 448 -5.92 26.80 4.73
C PHE A 448 -5.99 25.82 3.55
N GLY A 449 -6.69 26.21 2.49
CA GLY A 449 -6.83 25.39 1.29
C GLY A 449 -7.72 26.03 0.23
N ALA A 450 -8.16 25.21 -0.72
CA ALA A 450 -9.11 25.57 -1.77
C ALA A 450 -10.20 24.48 -1.88
N GLY A 451 -11.16 24.63 -2.80
CA GLY A 451 -12.15 23.60 -3.08
C GLY A 451 -13.52 23.88 -2.46
N MET A 452 -14.17 22.85 -1.91
CA MET A 452 -15.52 22.96 -1.35
C MET A 452 -15.52 23.61 0.02
N GLU A 453 -16.50 24.49 0.24
CA GLU A 453 -16.64 25.24 1.49
C GLU A 453 -17.25 24.38 2.62
N PRO A 454 -16.92 24.65 3.91
CA PRO A 454 -17.60 24.03 5.04
C PRO A 454 -19.13 24.21 4.96
N SER A 455 -19.86 23.11 5.13
CA SER A 455 -21.34 23.09 5.11
C SER A 455 -21.98 23.08 6.49
N ALA A 456 -21.18 22.92 7.56
CA ALA A 456 -21.62 22.93 8.95
C ALA A 456 -20.48 23.37 9.87
N GLY A 457 -20.80 23.64 11.15
CA GLY A 457 -19.79 23.88 12.18
C GLY A 457 -20.03 25.14 13.00
N THR A 458 -19.12 25.41 13.93
CA THR A 458 -19.20 26.55 14.89
C THR A 458 -18.04 27.52 14.75
N GLN A 459 -17.06 27.24 13.86
CA GLN A 459 -15.95 28.13 13.57
C GLN A 459 -16.19 28.86 12.25
N ALA A 460 -15.99 30.17 12.25
CA ALA A 460 -16.15 30.98 11.06
C ALA A 460 -14.97 30.81 10.09
N TYR A 461 -15.25 30.94 8.81
CA TYR A 461 -14.24 30.89 7.75
C TYR A 461 -14.48 31.99 6.72
N ILE A 462 -13.46 32.28 5.92
CA ILE A 462 -13.58 33.09 4.72
C ILE A 462 -13.31 32.26 3.48
N ALA A 463 -13.96 32.63 2.38
CA ALA A 463 -13.69 32.06 1.06
C ALA A 463 -13.60 33.20 0.04
N VAL A 464 -12.53 33.23 -0.76
CA VAL A 464 -12.27 34.22 -1.82
C VAL A 464 -11.95 33.48 -3.11
N GLY A 465 -12.55 33.88 -4.22
CA GLY A 465 -12.39 33.27 -5.53
C GLY A 465 -13.58 32.42 -5.95
N GLU A 466 -13.40 31.61 -7.01
CA GLU A 466 -14.43 30.68 -7.47
C GLU A 466 -14.32 29.39 -6.65
N THR A 467 -15.13 29.28 -5.60
CA THR A 467 -15.33 28.02 -4.89
C THR A 467 -16.20 27.13 -5.77
N SER A 468 -15.87 25.85 -5.93
CA SER A 468 -16.71 24.91 -6.71
C SER A 468 -18.10 24.85 -6.09
N PRO A 469 -19.17 25.28 -6.81
CA PRO A 469 -20.49 25.18 -6.24
C PRO A 469 -20.97 23.75 -6.28
N SER A 470 -21.50 23.26 -5.20
CA SER A 470 -22.36 22.09 -5.17
C SER A 470 -23.42 22.20 -6.28
N GLY A 471 -23.22 21.48 -7.39
CA GLY A 471 -24.21 21.21 -8.45
C GLY A 471 -24.95 22.39 -9.04
N GLY A 472 -24.41 23.02 -10.08
CA GLY A 472 -25.18 24.02 -10.86
C GLY A 472 -24.50 24.32 -12.19
N GLY A 473 -25.23 24.05 -13.29
CA GLY A 473 -24.81 24.02 -14.68
C GLY A 473 -24.19 25.26 -15.26
N MET A 474 -23.28 25.06 -16.21
CA MET A 474 -22.65 26.08 -17.04
C MET A 474 -23.37 26.28 -18.37
N GLY A 475 -23.64 27.56 -18.68
CA GLY A 475 -24.05 28.04 -19.98
C GLY A 475 -22.88 28.39 -20.87
N GLY A 476 -23.02 28.10 -22.17
CA GLY A 476 -21.98 28.14 -23.16
C GLY A 476 -21.61 29.52 -23.74
N GLY A 477 -20.51 29.54 -24.49
CA GLY A 477 -20.10 30.63 -25.42
C GLY A 477 -18.82 30.28 -26.18
N PRO A 478 -18.46 30.95 -27.29
CA PRO A 478 -18.29 30.25 -28.56
C PRO A 478 -16.86 30.29 -29.18
N ASN A 479 -16.62 29.30 -30.07
CA ASN A 479 -15.75 29.31 -31.26
C ASN A 479 -14.32 29.91 -31.23
N GLY A 480 -13.34 29.07 -31.64
CA GLY A 480 -12.07 29.50 -32.23
C GLY A 480 -11.28 28.37 -32.89
N GLN A 481 -11.17 28.42 -34.22
CA GLN A 481 -10.37 27.52 -35.07
C GLN A 481 -8.85 27.80 -34.99
N GLY A 482 -8.03 26.78 -35.28
CA GLY A 482 -6.64 26.88 -35.78
C GLY A 482 -5.78 25.70 -35.34
N GLY A 483 -5.34 24.95 -36.15
CA GLY A 483 -4.45 24.55 -37.16
C GLY A 483 -3.03 24.26 -36.67
N GLY A 484 -2.64 23.01 -36.78
CA GLY A 484 -1.54 22.22 -37.12
C GLY A 484 -0.08 22.60 -36.91
N GLN A 485 0.75 21.74 -36.58
CA GLN A 485 1.91 21.18 -37.31
C GLN A 485 2.83 20.40 -36.34
N GLY A 486 3.31 19.26 -36.79
CA GLY A 486 4.11 18.32 -36.05
C GLY A 486 5.59 18.66 -35.94
N MET A 487 6.27 18.03 -35.02
CA MET A 487 7.72 17.83 -35.00
C MET A 487 8.09 16.48 -34.37
N THR A 488 9.04 15.82 -35.03
CA THR A 488 9.65 14.52 -34.72
C THR A 488 10.64 14.60 -33.55
N PRO A 489 10.83 13.51 -32.78
CA PRO A 489 11.85 13.44 -31.75
C PRO A 489 13.18 12.87 -32.26
N PRO A 490 14.34 13.24 -31.71
CA PRO A 490 15.59 12.57 -31.96
C PRO A 490 15.88 11.41 -30.99
N ASP A 491 16.56 10.43 -31.55
CA ASP A 491 17.18 9.25 -30.97
C ASP A 491 18.33 9.60 -30.02
N ASP A 492 18.48 8.92 -28.89
CA ASP A 492 19.80 8.81 -28.27
C ASP A 492 19.98 7.57 -27.39
N THR A 493 20.95 6.79 -27.84
CA THR A 493 21.60 5.70 -27.10
C THR A 493 22.71 6.28 -26.24
N ASN A 494 22.78 5.99 -24.93
CA ASN A 494 24.06 5.67 -24.29
C ASN A 494 23.90 5.08 -22.88
N GLY A 495 24.56 3.94 -22.65
CA GLY A 495 24.63 3.30 -21.36
C GLY A 495 25.74 3.89 -20.47
N SER A 496 25.53 3.89 -19.18
CA SER A 496 26.63 4.00 -18.20
C SER A 496 26.28 3.30 -16.89
N THR A 497 27.14 2.36 -16.53
CA THR A 497 27.19 1.64 -15.25
C THR A 497 27.71 2.57 -14.17
N GLY A 498 27.02 2.70 -13.04
CA GLY A 498 27.47 3.44 -11.86
C GLY A 498 27.03 2.80 -10.56
N ASN A 499 28.01 2.50 -9.70
CA ASN A 499 27.88 1.91 -8.37
C ASN A 499 26.96 2.71 -7.42
N PRO A 500 26.37 2.05 -6.40
CA PRO A 500 25.48 2.70 -5.43
C PRO A 500 26.27 3.66 -4.50
N PRO A 501 25.65 4.76 -4.08
CA PRO A 501 26.27 5.71 -3.16
C PRO A 501 26.24 5.21 -1.71
N THR A 502 27.36 5.39 -1.02
CA THR A 502 27.53 5.20 0.41
C THR A 502 26.69 6.20 1.22
N PRO A 503 26.18 5.83 2.42
CA PRO A 503 25.39 6.72 3.26
C PRO A 503 26.23 7.87 3.83
N PRO A 504 25.65 9.06 4.02
CA PRO A 504 26.36 10.19 4.61
C PRO A 504 26.52 10.04 6.12
N THR A 505 27.70 10.36 6.61
CA THR A 505 28.08 10.44 8.02
C THR A 505 27.59 11.76 8.63
N ASP A 506 27.14 11.67 9.89
CA ASP A 506 26.64 12.73 10.75
C ASP A 506 27.54 13.97 10.90
N ALA A 507 26.91 15.14 10.96
CA ALA A 507 27.42 16.24 11.78
C ALA A 507 26.35 17.28 12.17
N ASN A 508 26.05 17.31 13.47
CA ASN A 508 25.71 18.48 14.30
C ASN A 508 24.62 19.49 13.92
N GLY A 509 23.62 19.42 14.74
CA GLY A 509 22.90 20.44 15.49
C GLY A 509 22.87 21.90 15.02
N ALA A 510 21.69 22.36 14.61
CA ALA A 510 21.27 23.74 14.86
C ALA A 510 19.74 23.78 14.89
N THR A 511 19.20 24.28 15.98
CA THR A 511 17.80 24.66 16.17
C THR A 511 17.48 25.86 15.27
N GLY A 512 16.59 25.68 14.32
CA GLY A 512 16.05 26.74 13.50
C GLY A 512 14.79 26.22 12.80
N THR A 513 13.66 26.73 13.22
CA THR A 513 12.34 26.49 12.61
C THR A 513 12.27 27.16 11.23
N THR A 514 12.82 26.52 10.22
CA THR A 514 12.51 26.81 8.83
C THR A 514 12.27 25.48 8.15
N ARG A 515 11.03 25.27 7.77
CA ARG A 515 10.56 24.16 6.96
C ARG A 515 11.44 23.97 5.72
N PRO A 516 11.82 22.75 5.32
CA PRO A 516 12.56 22.53 4.09
C PRO A 516 11.73 22.99 2.90
N THR A 517 12.29 23.85 2.07
CA THR A 517 11.76 24.12 0.75
C THR A 517 11.95 22.88 -0.12
N LYS A 518 10.92 22.52 -0.89
CA LYS A 518 10.91 21.45 -1.91
C LYS A 518 12.24 21.46 -2.68
N PRO A 519 12.94 20.33 -2.84
CA PRO A 519 14.09 20.27 -3.75
C PRO A 519 13.58 20.57 -5.16
N SER A 520 14.18 21.55 -5.84
CA SER A 520 13.84 21.88 -7.21
C SER A 520 14.07 20.66 -8.11
N GLY A 521 13.02 20.26 -8.78
CA GLY A 521 12.83 19.30 -9.83
C GLY A 521 14.04 18.51 -10.33
N GLY A 522 14.13 17.26 -9.91
CA GLY A 522 14.69 16.20 -10.74
C GLY A 522 13.57 15.71 -11.65
N ASN A 523 13.78 15.84 -12.94
CA ASN A 523 12.87 15.43 -14.03
C ASN A 523 12.49 13.96 -13.88
N MET A 524 11.31 13.65 -13.36
CA MET A 524 10.74 12.30 -13.35
C MET A 524 10.06 12.08 -14.71
N ASN A 525 10.78 11.44 -15.63
CA ASN A 525 10.24 11.05 -16.93
C ASN A 525 9.81 9.59 -16.83
N GLY A 526 8.53 9.33 -16.71
CA GLY A 526 8.03 7.95 -16.75
C GLY A 526 6.59 7.79 -16.31
N GLY A 527 5.66 8.47 -16.93
CA GLY A 527 4.23 8.26 -16.86
C GLY A 527 3.60 9.32 -17.73
N GLN A 528 2.94 8.96 -18.82
CA GLN A 528 2.22 9.94 -19.60
C GLN A 528 1.15 10.60 -18.75
N GLN A 529 1.48 11.75 -18.21
CA GLN A 529 0.49 12.74 -17.80
C GLN A 529 -0.40 13.03 -19.00
N GLY A 530 -1.68 12.77 -18.86
CA GLY A 530 -2.67 13.52 -19.58
C GLY A 530 -2.43 14.99 -19.24
N GLY A 531 -1.83 15.75 -20.17
CA GLY A 531 -1.48 17.12 -19.93
C GLY A 531 -2.70 17.90 -19.52
N ALA A 532 -2.75 18.34 -18.27
CA ALA A 532 -3.53 19.51 -17.91
C ALA A 532 -3.09 20.64 -18.84
N PRO A 533 -4.02 21.41 -19.41
CA PRO A 533 -3.65 22.54 -20.24
C PRO A 533 -2.88 23.51 -19.38
N ALA A 534 -1.57 23.60 -19.65
CA ALA A 534 -0.73 24.66 -19.11
C ALA A 534 -1.41 26.01 -19.40
N ASN A 535 -1.57 26.83 -18.33
CA ASN A 535 -2.09 28.21 -18.34
C ASN A 535 -3.64 28.37 -18.48
N ARG A 536 -4.38 27.92 -17.47
CA ARG A 536 -5.46 28.78 -16.97
C ARG A 536 -4.83 29.69 -15.90
N GLU A 537 -4.68 30.96 -16.17
CA GLU A 537 -4.45 31.93 -15.09
C GLU A 537 -5.64 31.80 -14.15
N SER A 538 -5.38 31.41 -12.90
CA SER A 538 -6.36 31.42 -11.83
C SER A 538 -7.02 32.79 -11.80
N ALA A 539 -8.33 32.87 -11.59
CA ALA A 539 -9.06 34.15 -11.48
C ALA A 539 -8.44 35.04 -10.39
N LEU A 540 -7.74 34.43 -9.41
CA LEU A 540 -7.01 35.12 -8.36
C LEU A 540 -5.55 35.40 -8.72
N GLY A 541 -5.04 34.93 -9.87
CA GLY A 541 -3.63 35.06 -10.27
C GLY A 541 -2.65 34.26 -9.42
N ILE A 542 -3.13 33.27 -8.65
CA ILE A 542 -2.28 32.41 -7.82
C ILE A 542 -1.63 31.36 -8.71
N LYS A 543 -0.33 31.22 -8.56
CA LYS A 543 0.51 30.20 -9.23
C LYS A 543 1.53 29.65 -8.24
N GLU A 544 2.23 28.60 -8.62
CA GLU A 544 3.33 28.05 -7.84
C GLU A 544 4.30 29.16 -7.40
N GLY A 545 4.61 29.20 -6.11
CA GLY A 545 5.51 30.17 -5.47
C GLY A 545 4.83 31.50 -5.09
N SER A 546 3.56 31.74 -5.44
CA SER A 546 2.85 32.94 -4.99
C SER A 546 2.71 32.97 -3.47
N VAL A 547 2.94 34.11 -2.85
CA VAL A 547 2.75 34.31 -1.40
C VAL A 547 1.33 34.79 -1.14
N ILE A 548 0.53 33.95 -0.48
CA ILE A 548 -0.84 34.24 -0.10
C ILE A 548 -0.84 34.75 1.34
N THR A 549 -1.47 35.91 1.58
CA THR A 549 -1.57 36.50 2.91
C THR A 549 -3.03 36.81 3.24
N VAL A 550 -3.49 36.40 4.43
CA VAL A 550 -4.80 36.77 4.96
C VAL A 550 -4.63 37.85 6.01
N GLN A 551 -5.35 38.94 5.86
CA GLN A 551 -5.32 40.10 6.77
C GLN A 551 -6.71 40.44 7.30
N ASP A 552 -6.73 40.94 8.55
CA ASP A 552 -7.93 41.56 9.12
C ASP A 552 -8.20 42.98 8.58
N SER A 553 -9.31 43.60 8.98
CA SER A 553 -9.71 44.95 8.57
C SER A 553 -8.74 46.07 8.99
N SER A 554 -7.84 45.81 9.94
CA SER A 554 -6.79 46.73 10.36
C SER A 554 -5.50 46.60 9.52
N GLY A 555 -5.40 45.56 8.65
CA GLY A 555 -4.21 45.23 7.89
C GLY A 555 -3.22 44.31 8.65
N LYS A 556 -3.62 43.76 9.82
CA LYS A 556 -2.81 42.81 10.55
C LYS A 556 -2.84 41.45 9.81
N THR A 557 -1.66 40.91 9.51
CA THR A 557 -1.54 39.54 8.93
C THR A 557 -1.92 38.50 9.97
N LEU A 558 -2.86 37.63 9.60
CA LEU A 558 -3.32 36.50 10.39
C LEU A 558 -2.67 35.19 9.92
N TYR A 559 -2.43 35.07 8.62
CA TYR A 559 -1.84 33.88 8.01
C TYR A 559 -1.04 34.21 6.77
N THR A 560 -0.02 33.39 6.48
CA THR A 560 0.75 33.46 5.23
C THR A 560 1.09 32.04 4.79
N ALA A 561 0.84 31.75 3.52
CA ALA A 561 1.16 30.49 2.85
C ALA A 561 1.90 30.76 1.54
N THR A 562 2.62 29.75 1.03
CA THR A 562 3.21 29.78 -0.31
C THR A 562 2.50 28.73 -1.16
N ALA A 563 1.88 29.15 -2.25
CA ALA A 563 1.15 28.25 -3.13
C ALA A 563 2.09 27.20 -3.79
N LEU A 564 1.67 25.94 -3.81
CA LEU A 564 2.38 24.85 -4.48
C LEU A 564 1.97 24.71 -5.96
N GLY A 565 0.84 25.28 -6.34
CA GLY A 565 0.30 25.27 -7.69
C GLY A 565 -0.64 26.44 -7.91
N SER A 566 -1.47 26.38 -8.97
CA SER A 566 -2.56 27.32 -9.20
C SER A 566 -3.69 27.04 -8.20
N MET A 567 -4.36 28.09 -7.73
CA MET A 567 -5.55 28.01 -6.88
C MET A 567 -6.60 28.98 -7.39
N SER A 568 -7.81 28.50 -7.67
CA SER A 568 -8.96 29.30 -8.09
C SER A 568 -9.71 29.93 -6.93
N SER A 569 -9.53 29.40 -5.73
CA SER A 569 -10.10 29.90 -4.48
C SER A 569 -9.12 29.83 -3.32
N VAL A 570 -9.40 30.57 -2.26
CA VAL A 570 -8.72 30.50 -0.96
C VAL A 570 -9.79 30.36 0.11
N ILE A 571 -9.75 29.27 0.85
CA ILE A 571 -10.53 29.05 2.08
C ILE A 571 -9.57 29.17 3.26
N PHE A 572 -9.93 30.00 4.23
CA PHE A 572 -9.14 30.17 5.45
C PHE A 572 -10.04 30.24 6.68
N SER A 573 -9.64 29.54 7.74
CA SER A 573 -10.28 29.56 9.04
C SER A 573 -9.24 29.44 10.15
N SER A 574 -9.48 30.16 11.24
CA SER A 574 -8.73 30.02 12.49
C SER A 574 -9.54 30.60 13.63
N ALA A 575 -9.08 30.48 14.89
CA ALA A 575 -9.71 31.08 16.05
C ALA A 575 -9.76 32.63 16.01
N ASP A 576 -8.94 33.25 15.15
CA ASP A 576 -8.92 34.72 14.96
C ASP A 576 -9.99 35.21 13.98
N ILE A 577 -10.60 34.32 13.19
CA ILE A 577 -11.68 34.66 12.24
C ILE A 577 -13.02 34.75 13.00
N LYS A 578 -13.71 35.86 12.86
CA LYS A 578 -15.00 36.13 13.54
C LYS A 578 -16.10 36.36 12.54
N GLU A 579 -17.20 35.68 12.75
CA GLU A 579 -18.41 35.80 11.93
C GLU A 579 -18.83 37.26 11.77
N GLY A 580 -19.15 37.64 10.55
CA GLY A 580 -19.58 39.02 10.19
C GLY A 580 -18.46 40.04 10.05
N GLU A 581 -17.21 39.71 10.38
CA GLU A 581 -16.07 40.60 10.11
C GLU A 581 -15.50 40.35 8.69
N THR A 582 -14.93 41.41 8.09
CA THR A 582 -14.37 41.34 6.73
C THR A 582 -12.86 41.19 6.76
N TYR A 583 -12.34 40.28 5.93
CA TYR A 583 -10.92 39.94 5.80
C TYR A 583 -10.48 40.13 4.36
N THR A 584 -9.20 40.41 4.15
CA THR A 584 -8.59 40.63 2.84
C THR A 584 -7.59 39.51 2.53
N VAL A 585 -7.68 38.93 1.34
CA VAL A 585 -6.67 38.01 0.80
C VAL A 585 -5.79 38.80 -0.18
N LEU A 586 -4.46 38.70 0.03
CA LEU A 586 -3.45 39.24 -0.84
C LEU A 586 -2.64 38.11 -1.50
N VAL A 587 -2.26 38.31 -2.74
CA VAL A 587 -1.33 37.49 -3.50
C VAL A 587 -0.14 38.38 -3.88
N ASP A 588 1.07 37.99 -3.48
CA ASP A 588 2.30 38.74 -3.69
C ASP A 588 2.18 40.25 -3.26
N GLY A 589 1.47 40.45 -2.14
CA GLY A 589 1.22 41.76 -1.57
C GLY A 589 0.09 42.57 -2.25
N THR A 590 -0.56 42.06 -3.29
CA THR A 590 -1.67 42.68 -3.98
C THR A 590 -2.99 42.06 -3.53
N SER A 591 -3.99 42.90 -3.11
CA SER A 591 -5.31 42.39 -2.74
C SER A 591 -6.00 41.79 -3.96
N VAL A 592 -6.43 40.54 -3.82
CA VAL A 592 -7.18 39.78 -4.85
C VAL A 592 -8.65 39.62 -4.49
N GLY A 593 -9.02 39.90 -3.22
CA GLY A 593 -10.41 39.87 -2.80
C GLY A 593 -10.59 40.11 -1.31
N THR A 594 -11.81 40.36 -0.92
CA THR A 594 -12.27 40.49 0.46
C THR A 594 -13.48 39.60 0.67
N ALA A 595 -13.59 38.98 1.84
CA ALA A 595 -14.73 38.16 2.20
C ALA A 595 -15.20 38.51 3.62
N GLU A 596 -16.50 38.52 3.82
CA GLU A 596 -17.11 38.51 5.15
C GLU A 596 -17.08 37.09 5.69
N ALA A 597 -16.60 36.91 6.90
CA ALA A 597 -16.52 35.60 7.53
C ALA A 597 -17.91 35.07 7.89
N LYS A 598 -18.15 33.80 7.60
CA LYS A 598 -19.43 33.11 7.80
C LYS A 598 -19.22 31.74 8.46
N LEU A 599 -20.27 31.22 9.08
CA LEU A 599 -20.33 29.85 9.53
C LEU A 599 -20.76 28.95 8.37
N GLY A 600 -20.38 27.68 8.40
CA GLY A 600 -20.96 26.67 7.54
C GLY A 600 -22.44 26.52 7.85
N THR A 601 -23.29 26.70 6.86
CA THR A 601 -24.74 26.57 6.99
C THR A 601 -25.23 25.53 6.02
N THR A 602 -25.93 24.53 6.51
CA THR A 602 -26.75 23.67 5.66
C THR A 602 -27.90 24.51 5.14
N ASP A 603 -27.74 25.16 3.98
CA ASP A 603 -28.85 25.78 3.33
C ASP A 603 -29.88 24.71 2.94
N SER A 604 -30.95 24.63 3.71
CA SER A 604 -32.10 23.74 3.48
C SER A 604 -32.89 24.05 2.21
N SER A 605 -32.34 24.86 1.29
CA SER A 605 -33.00 25.26 0.04
C SER A 605 -32.61 24.43 -1.19
N SER A 606 -31.60 23.59 -1.13
CA SER A 606 -31.47 22.50 -2.08
C SER A 606 -32.19 21.27 -1.48
N SER A 607 -33.45 21.07 -1.92
CA SER A 607 -34.27 19.95 -1.50
C SER A 607 -33.65 18.62 -1.89
N MET A 608 -32.74 18.10 -1.07
CA MET A 608 -32.49 16.66 -1.01
C MET A 608 -33.70 16.07 -0.27
N SER A 609 -34.50 15.31 -0.99
CA SER A 609 -35.56 14.51 -0.41
C SER A 609 -34.96 13.56 0.61
N THR A 610 -35.19 13.86 1.89
CA THR A 610 -34.88 12.95 3.01
C THR A 610 -35.57 11.62 2.79
N PHE A 611 -34.80 10.62 2.43
CA PHE A 611 -35.28 9.23 2.45
C PHE A 611 -35.23 8.74 3.89
N LYS A 612 -36.41 8.69 4.53
CA LYS A 612 -36.60 8.06 5.84
C LYS A 612 -36.55 6.54 5.63
N PRO A 613 -35.71 5.78 6.37
CA PRO A 613 -35.83 4.33 6.35
C PRO A 613 -37.04 3.91 7.19
N GLY A 614 -38.03 3.35 6.54
CA GLY A 614 -39.20 2.80 7.23
C GLY A 614 -40.25 2.26 6.27
N GLN A 615 -40.36 0.95 6.25
CA GLN A 615 -41.39 0.09 5.69
C GLN A 615 -41.31 -0.27 4.20
N GLY A 616 -41.13 -1.58 4.00
CA GLY A 616 -41.14 -2.24 2.73
C GLY A 616 -42.42 -1.97 1.91
N GLY A 617 -42.18 -1.46 0.73
CA GLY A 617 -43.11 -1.41 -0.36
C GLY A 617 -42.37 -1.86 -1.61
N GLN A 618 -42.95 -2.83 -2.32
CA GLN A 618 -42.40 -3.33 -3.57
C GLN A 618 -42.10 -2.19 -4.54
N PRO A 619 -40.99 -2.28 -5.31
CA PRO A 619 -40.68 -1.26 -6.31
C PRO A 619 -41.77 -1.34 -7.40
N ASN A 620 -42.42 -0.21 -7.58
CA ASN A 620 -43.38 0.00 -8.66
C ASN A 620 -42.61 -0.06 -9.98
N GLN A 621 -42.95 -0.98 -10.85
CA GLN A 621 -42.44 -1.11 -12.23
C GLN A 621 -42.92 0.08 -13.07
N ASN A 622 -42.36 1.27 -12.89
CA ASN A 622 -42.47 2.40 -13.80
C ASN A 622 -41.35 3.41 -13.52
N GLY A 623 -40.11 2.97 -13.53
CA GLY A 623 -38.97 3.85 -13.69
C GLY A 623 -38.87 4.26 -15.15
N SER A 624 -39.12 5.51 -15.47
CA SER A 624 -38.88 6.04 -16.81
C SER A 624 -37.41 5.83 -17.17
N GLN A 625 -37.12 4.95 -18.15
CA GLN A 625 -35.79 4.81 -18.71
C GLN A 625 -35.30 6.16 -19.22
N ALA A 626 -34.21 6.68 -18.65
CA ALA A 626 -33.57 7.86 -19.21
C ALA A 626 -33.11 7.56 -20.64
N THR A 627 -33.64 8.32 -21.60
CA THR A 627 -33.23 8.20 -23.02
C THR A 627 -31.95 8.99 -23.22
N VAL A 628 -31.15 8.66 -24.26
CA VAL A 628 -29.91 9.40 -24.61
C VAL A 628 -30.10 10.92 -24.64
N GLY A 629 -31.29 11.42 -25.01
CA GLY A 629 -31.62 12.83 -24.98
C GLY A 629 -31.68 13.48 -23.59
N SER A 630 -31.63 12.71 -22.50
CA SER A 630 -31.54 13.20 -21.12
C SER A 630 -30.12 13.33 -20.60
N PHE A 631 -29.13 12.66 -21.20
CA PHE A 631 -27.72 12.76 -20.81
C PHE A 631 -27.07 14.01 -21.43
N LYS A 632 -26.71 14.96 -20.59
CA LYS A 632 -26.11 16.24 -21.03
C LYS A 632 -24.68 16.05 -21.57
N ASP A 633 -23.96 15.04 -21.09
CA ASP A 633 -22.58 14.67 -21.42
C ASP A 633 -22.48 13.71 -22.62
N VAL A 634 -23.60 13.43 -23.31
CA VAL A 634 -23.66 12.65 -24.56
C VAL A 634 -24.14 13.55 -25.72
N PRO A 635 -23.24 14.34 -26.33
CA PRO A 635 -23.59 15.17 -27.48
C PRO A 635 -24.13 14.35 -28.65
N GLN A 636 -25.16 14.82 -29.31
CA GLN A 636 -25.84 14.12 -30.42
C GLN A 636 -24.93 13.82 -31.63
N ASN A 637 -23.81 14.52 -31.75
CA ASN A 637 -22.81 14.32 -32.82
C ASN A 637 -21.57 13.53 -32.31
N SER A 638 -21.58 13.02 -31.08
CA SER A 638 -20.48 12.21 -30.57
C SER A 638 -20.43 10.85 -31.25
N TRP A 639 -19.20 10.30 -31.41
CA TRP A 639 -18.99 9.00 -32.05
C TRP A 639 -19.63 7.83 -31.27
N PHE A 640 -19.92 8.04 -29.97
CA PHE A 640 -20.48 7.03 -29.07
C PHE A 640 -21.99 7.18 -28.83
N VAL A 641 -22.67 8.17 -29.40
CA VAL A 641 -24.09 8.44 -29.10
C VAL A 641 -25.00 7.22 -29.38
N SER A 642 -24.79 6.54 -30.50
CA SER A 642 -25.58 5.34 -30.83
C SER A 642 -25.28 4.16 -29.91
N ALA A 643 -24.05 4.06 -29.47
CA ALA A 643 -23.63 3.02 -28.54
C ALA A 643 -24.21 3.25 -27.14
N VAL A 644 -24.16 4.48 -26.63
CA VAL A 644 -24.82 4.85 -25.37
C VAL A 644 -26.33 4.60 -25.46
N GLN A 645 -26.96 4.98 -26.58
CA GLN A 645 -28.38 4.70 -26.79
C GLN A 645 -28.67 3.19 -26.75
N TYR A 646 -27.83 2.38 -27.39
CA TYR A 646 -27.98 0.93 -27.40
C TYR A 646 -27.92 0.33 -25.97
N VAL A 647 -26.87 0.63 -25.23
CA VAL A 647 -26.66 0.04 -23.89
C VAL A 647 -27.68 0.51 -22.86
N THR A 648 -28.17 1.75 -22.97
CA THR A 648 -29.21 2.30 -22.06
C THR A 648 -30.62 1.79 -22.42
N SER A 649 -30.97 1.76 -23.70
CA SER A 649 -32.30 1.25 -24.15
C SER A 649 -32.47 -0.25 -23.85
N ASN A 650 -31.37 -0.99 -23.80
CA ASN A 650 -31.38 -2.42 -23.46
C ASN A 650 -31.09 -2.68 -21.95
N SER A 651 -31.07 -1.65 -21.12
CA SER A 651 -30.80 -1.77 -19.68
C SER A 651 -29.49 -2.48 -19.32
N LEU A 652 -28.50 -2.44 -20.22
CA LEU A 652 -27.17 -3.03 -20.03
C LEU A 652 -26.30 -2.15 -19.15
N MET A 653 -26.32 -0.83 -19.43
CA MET A 653 -25.62 0.18 -18.66
C MET A 653 -26.58 1.33 -18.33
N ASN A 654 -26.53 1.81 -17.11
CA ASN A 654 -27.25 3.00 -16.67
C ASN A 654 -26.37 4.26 -16.82
N GLY A 655 -26.95 5.46 -16.73
CA GLY A 655 -26.20 6.65 -16.45
C GLY A 655 -25.56 6.61 -15.06
N THR A 656 -24.51 7.36 -14.85
CA THR A 656 -23.95 7.61 -13.51
C THR A 656 -24.89 8.51 -12.71
N SER A 657 -25.75 9.28 -13.41
CA SER A 657 -26.89 10.00 -12.84
C SER A 657 -28.05 10.02 -13.83
N THR A 658 -29.17 10.64 -13.44
CA THR A 658 -30.31 10.84 -14.34
C THR A 658 -29.99 11.72 -15.56
N THR A 659 -28.93 12.49 -15.51
CA THR A 659 -28.54 13.44 -16.57
C THR A 659 -27.14 13.25 -17.12
N ALA A 660 -26.34 12.32 -16.58
CA ALA A 660 -24.98 12.03 -17.02
C ALA A 660 -24.80 10.54 -17.29
N PHE A 661 -24.06 10.19 -18.35
CA PHE A 661 -23.63 8.86 -18.69
C PHE A 661 -22.17 8.62 -18.33
N SER A 662 -21.41 9.70 -18.15
CA SER A 662 -19.96 9.70 -17.91
C SER A 662 -19.16 8.91 -18.95
N PRO A 663 -19.22 9.30 -20.24
CA PRO A 663 -18.68 8.50 -21.35
C PRO A 663 -17.16 8.34 -21.31
N SER A 664 -16.45 9.26 -20.65
CA SER A 664 -14.99 9.26 -20.52
C SER A 664 -14.51 8.53 -19.27
N ALA A 665 -15.39 8.28 -18.29
CA ALA A 665 -15.04 7.53 -17.08
C ALA A 665 -14.62 6.09 -17.43
N THR A 666 -13.71 5.53 -16.64
CA THR A 666 -13.21 4.18 -16.82
C THR A 666 -14.27 3.12 -16.42
N MET A 667 -14.13 1.92 -16.95
CA MET A 667 -14.95 0.77 -16.57
C MET A 667 -14.15 -0.19 -15.70
N SER A 668 -14.69 -0.59 -14.55
CA SER A 668 -14.09 -1.66 -13.76
C SER A 668 -14.42 -3.05 -14.33
N ARG A 669 -13.64 -4.06 -13.93
CA ARG A 669 -13.89 -5.47 -14.31
C ARG A 669 -15.26 -5.94 -13.81
N GLY A 670 -15.63 -5.55 -12.56
CA GLY A 670 -16.95 -5.85 -11.99
C GLY A 670 -18.11 -5.23 -12.78
N MET A 671 -17.96 -3.99 -13.23
CA MET A 671 -18.94 -3.33 -14.10
C MET A 671 -19.15 -4.13 -15.39
N LEU A 672 -18.07 -4.54 -16.06
CA LEU A 672 -18.20 -5.32 -17.29
C LEU A 672 -18.83 -6.71 -17.04
N MET A 673 -18.43 -7.41 -15.98
CA MET A 673 -19.03 -8.70 -15.63
C MET A 673 -20.54 -8.56 -15.37
N THR A 674 -20.96 -7.48 -14.70
CA THR A 674 -22.37 -7.17 -14.45
C THR A 674 -23.12 -6.84 -15.75
N VAL A 675 -22.50 -6.07 -16.65
CA VAL A 675 -23.07 -5.73 -17.96
C VAL A 675 -23.23 -6.99 -18.83
N LEU A 676 -22.25 -7.88 -18.85
CA LEU A 676 -22.33 -9.13 -19.61
C LEU A 676 -23.38 -10.10 -19.03
N ALA A 677 -23.54 -10.13 -17.70
CA ALA A 677 -24.62 -10.90 -17.08
C ALA A 677 -26.01 -10.36 -17.48
N ARG A 678 -26.20 -9.04 -17.45
CA ARG A 678 -27.42 -8.39 -17.96
C ARG A 678 -27.66 -8.67 -19.45
N TYR A 679 -26.59 -8.63 -20.26
CA TYR A 679 -26.67 -8.97 -21.68
C TYR A 679 -27.10 -10.44 -21.89
N ALA A 680 -26.73 -11.34 -21.02
CA ALA A 680 -27.17 -12.74 -21.02
C ALA A 680 -28.59 -12.93 -20.45
N GLY A 681 -29.28 -11.87 -20.02
CA GLY A 681 -30.60 -11.93 -19.41
C GLY A 681 -30.62 -12.41 -17.95
N GLU A 682 -29.47 -12.41 -17.27
CA GLU A 682 -29.33 -12.84 -15.87
C GLU A 682 -29.66 -11.69 -14.91
N SER A 683 -30.28 -12.03 -13.77
CA SER A 683 -30.49 -11.04 -12.70
C SER A 683 -29.19 -10.69 -12.00
N THR A 684 -28.89 -9.41 -11.93
CA THR A 684 -27.70 -8.88 -11.23
C THR A 684 -28.05 -8.25 -9.87
N GLU A 685 -29.31 -8.37 -9.41
CA GLU A 685 -29.78 -7.81 -8.15
C GLU A 685 -29.66 -8.82 -6.99
N GLY A 686 -29.56 -8.34 -5.76
CA GLY A 686 -29.66 -9.18 -4.55
C GLY A 686 -28.35 -9.89 -4.15
N GLY A 687 -27.18 -9.32 -4.43
CA GLY A 687 -25.89 -9.72 -3.87
C GLY A 687 -25.55 -8.95 -2.58
N THR A 688 -24.47 -9.33 -1.91
CA THR A 688 -23.89 -8.57 -0.78
C THR A 688 -23.18 -7.31 -1.27
N VAL A 689 -22.63 -7.38 -2.48
CA VAL A 689 -22.08 -6.24 -3.22
C VAL A 689 -22.68 -6.18 -4.62
N TRP A 690 -22.77 -5.00 -5.20
CA TRP A 690 -23.50 -4.74 -6.46
C TRP A 690 -23.02 -5.57 -7.66
N TYR A 691 -21.75 -5.96 -7.70
CA TYR A 691 -21.16 -6.77 -8.79
C TYR A 691 -21.17 -8.26 -8.51
N GLU A 692 -21.50 -8.71 -7.29
CA GLU A 692 -21.36 -10.12 -6.87
C GLU A 692 -22.07 -11.10 -7.80
N LYS A 693 -23.29 -10.80 -8.18
CA LYS A 693 -24.08 -11.70 -9.07
C LYS A 693 -23.46 -11.78 -10.46
N GLY A 694 -23.06 -10.62 -11.02
CA GLY A 694 -22.37 -10.56 -12.32
C GLY A 694 -21.03 -11.26 -12.29
N MET A 695 -20.24 -11.05 -11.23
CA MET A 695 -18.94 -11.69 -11.02
C MET A 695 -19.07 -13.22 -10.91
N ASN A 696 -19.96 -13.71 -10.03
CA ASN A 696 -20.19 -15.14 -9.85
C ASN A 696 -20.70 -15.80 -11.13
N TRP A 697 -21.58 -15.13 -11.86
CA TRP A 697 -22.05 -15.59 -13.16
C TRP A 697 -20.89 -15.67 -14.17
N ALA A 698 -20.09 -14.63 -14.31
CA ALA A 698 -18.98 -14.60 -15.26
C ALA A 698 -17.92 -15.67 -14.92
N LYS A 699 -17.65 -15.90 -13.63
CA LYS A 699 -16.77 -16.96 -13.15
C LYS A 699 -17.33 -18.36 -13.50
N ASN A 700 -18.59 -18.60 -13.22
CA ASN A 700 -19.25 -19.89 -13.52
C ASN A 700 -19.33 -20.17 -15.03
N LYS A 701 -19.37 -19.14 -15.87
CA LYS A 701 -19.38 -19.26 -17.33
C LYS A 701 -17.97 -19.29 -17.95
N GLY A 702 -16.91 -19.18 -17.15
CA GLY A 702 -15.53 -19.15 -17.64
C GLY A 702 -15.16 -17.88 -18.41
N ILE A 703 -15.97 -16.82 -18.29
CA ILE A 703 -15.74 -15.54 -18.99
C ILE A 703 -14.65 -14.74 -18.29
N SER A 704 -14.65 -14.80 -16.95
CA SER A 704 -13.66 -14.17 -16.07
C SER A 704 -13.33 -15.11 -14.91
N ASP A 705 -12.18 -14.95 -14.29
CA ASP A 705 -11.81 -15.63 -13.04
C ASP A 705 -12.56 -15.09 -11.82
N GLY A 706 -13.19 -13.89 -11.96
CA GLY A 706 -13.86 -13.19 -10.87
C GLY A 706 -12.91 -12.40 -9.98
N SER A 707 -11.62 -12.33 -10.31
CA SER A 707 -10.63 -11.56 -9.53
C SER A 707 -10.71 -10.06 -9.84
N ALA A 708 -10.25 -9.25 -8.89
CA ALA A 708 -10.08 -7.80 -9.00
C ALA A 708 -11.30 -7.08 -9.64
N PRO A 709 -12.51 -7.18 -9.07
CA PRO A 709 -13.72 -6.63 -9.68
C PRO A 709 -13.71 -5.09 -9.76
N ASN A 710 -13.02 -4.42 -8.86
CA ASN A 710 -12.94 -2.96 -8.81
C ASN A 710 -11.85 -2.39 -9.72
N ARG A 711 -10.89 -3.21 -10.15
CA ARG A 711 -9.82 -2.75 -11.03
C ARG A 711 -10.34 -2.33 -12.41
N ASN A 712 -9.82 -1.22 -12.94
CA ASN A 712 -10.15 -0.74 -14.28
C ASN A 712 -9.80 -1.79 -15.33
N ILE A 713 -10.72 -2.04 -16.25
CA ILE A 713 -10.52 -3.03 -17.30
C ILE A 713 -9.73 -2.46 -18.47
N THR A 714 -8.71 -3.17 -18.91
CA THR A 714 -7.98 -2.77 -20.14
C THR A 714 -8.75 -3.18 -21.40
N ARG A 715 -8.43 -2.56 -22.53
CA ARG A 715 -9.06 -2.83 -23.82
C ARG A 715 -8.84 -4.28 -24.28
N GLU A 716 -7.68 -4.88 -24.00
CA GLU A 716 -7.42 -6.30 -24.28
C GLU A 716 -8.19 -7.23 -23.34
N GLN A 717 -8.36 -6.86 -22.05
CA GLN A 717 -9.17 -7.64 -21.10
C GLN A 717 -10.64 -7.61 -21.47
N LEU A 718 -11.17 -6.45 -21.88
CA LEU A 718 -12.52 -6.33 -22.41
C LEU A 718 -12.70 -7.24 -23.65
N ALA A 719 -11.76 -7.21 -24.59
CA ALA A 719 -11.78 -8.09 -25.77
C ALA A 719 -11.76 -9.58 -25.35
N ALA A 720 -10.94 -9.95 -24.36
CA ALA A 720 -10.85 -11.32 -23.86
C ALA A 720 -12.17 -11.80 -23.23
N MET A 721 -12.85 -10.96 -22.46
CA MET A 721 -14.15 -11.32 -21.87
C MET A 721 -15.23 -11.46 -22.93
N LEU A 722 -15.31 -10.58 -23.93
CA LEU A 722 -16.26 -10.70 -25.04
C LEU A 722 -16.00 -11.97 -25.90
N TYR A 723 -14.73 -12.28 -26.16
CA TYR A 723 -14.33 -13.47 -26.91
C TYR A 723 -14.73 -14.76 -26.19
N ARG A 724 -14.48 -14.84 -24.86
CA ARG A 724 -14.91 -15.98 -24.04
C ARG A 724 -16.42 -16.08 -23.96
N TYR A 725 -17.12 -14.95 -23.83
CA TYR A 725 -18.59 -14.93 -23.86
C TYR A 725 -19.14 -15.50 -25.17
N ALA A 726 -18.49 -15.21 -26.29
CA ALA A 726 -18.82 -15.75 -27.62
C ALA A 726 -18.50 -17.25 -27.79
N GLY A 727 -17.89 -17.91 -26.78
CA GLY A 727 -17.47 -19.32 -26.85
C GLY A 727 -16.14 -19.55 -27.56
N GLU A 728 -15.27 -18.54 -27.58
CA GLU A 728 -13.92 -18.59 -28.18
C GLU A 728 -13.90 -19.01 -29.65
N PRO A 729 -14.66 -18.34 -30.53
CA PRO A 729 -14.82 -18.78 -31.93
C PRO A 729 -13.52 -18.63 -32.73
N ASP A 730 -13.32 -19.50 -33.72
CA ASP A 730 -12.18 -19.43 -34.62
C ASP A 730 -12.17 -18.13 -35.47
N GLY A 731 -11.00 -17.58 -35.67
CA GLY A 731 -10.78 -16.45 -36.52
C GLY A 731 -9.74 -15.48 -36.02
N ALA A 732 -8.79 -15.16 -36.89
CA ALA A 732 -7.71 -14.22 -36.60
C ALA A 732 -7.71 -13.07 -37.61
N ALA A 733 -7.42 -11.84 -37.17
CA ALA A 733 -7.02 -10.73 -38.01
C ALA A 733 -5.49 -10.61 -38.01
N ASP A 734 -4.95 -10.11 -39.13
CA ASP A 734 -3.58 -9.63 -39.11
C ASP A 734 -3.54 -8.27 -38.42
N LEU A 735 -2.77 -8.19 -37.34
CA LEU A 735 -2.59 -6.97 -36.57
C LEU A 735 -1.39 -6.13 -37.02
N SER A 736 -0.68 -6.53 -38.07
CA SER A 736 0.54 -5.85 -38.59
C SER A 736 0.34 -4.38 -38.95
N ALA A 737 -0.91 -3.96 -39.20
CA ALA A 737 -1.25 -2.56 -39.46
C ALA A 737 -1.15 -1.67 -38.19
N TYR A 738 -1.06 -2.28 -36.99
CA TYR A 738 -0.98 -1.55 -35.73
C TYR A 738 0.44 -1.62 -35.17
N THR A 739 1.03 -0.47 -34.92
CA THR A 739 2.42 -0.35 -34.44
C THR A 739 2.64 -0.92 -33.05
N ASP A 740 1.58 -0.99 -32.26
CA ASP A 740 1.56 -1.50 -30.89
C ASP A 740 0.98 -2.93 -30.76
N ALA A 741 0.83 -3.66 -31.89
CA ALA A 741 0.35 -5.04 -31.87
C ALA A 741 1.20 -5.97 -30.98
N GLY A 742 2.51 -5.72 -30.91
CA GLY A 742 3.44 -6.50 -30.07
C GLY A 742 3.25 -6.29 -28.55
N SER A 743 2.47 -5.29 -28.12
CA SER A 743 2.15 -5.06 -26.71
C SER A 743 0.91 -5.84 -26.24
N VAL A 744 0.19 -6.54 -27.12
CA VAL A 744 -0.92 -7.41 -26.75
C VAL A 744 -0.39 -8.58 -25.92
N SER A 745 -0.98 -8.82 -24.78
CA SER A 745 -0.62 -9.99 -23.93
C SER A 745 -0.91 -11.32 -24.63
N ALA A 746 -0.08 -12.32 -24.41
CA ALA A 746 -0.21 -13.64 -25.01
C ALA A 746 -1.59 -14.28 -24.73
N TYR A 747 -2.15 -14.09 -23.55
CA TYR A 747 -3.49 -14.62 -23.20
C TYR A 747 -4.62 -13.94 -23.99
N ALA A 748 -4.44 -12.70 -24.42
CA ALA A 748 -5.45 -11.89 -25.08
C ALA A 748 -5.29 -11.87 -26.63
N GLU A 749 -4.20 -12.41 -27.16
CA GLU A 749 -3.85 -12.31 -28.58
C GLU A 749 -4.97 -12.80 -29.50
N LYS A 750 -5.49 -14.01 -29.27
CA LYS A 750 -6.59 -14.58 -30.07
C LYS A 750 -7.86 -13.75 -29.95
N ALA A 751 -8.16 -13.27 -28.75
CA ALA A 751 -9.34 -12.45 -28.48
C ALA A 751 -9.26 -11.09 -29.20
N VAL A 752 -8.12 -10.43 -29.14
CA VAL A 752 -7.88 -9.15 -29.82
C VAL A 752 -7.97 -9.34 -31.34
N GLN A 753 -7.31 -10.38 -31.88
CA GLN A 753 -7.38 -10.70 -33.32
C GLN A 753 -8.83 -10.96 -33.76
N TRP A 754 -9.59 -11.74 -32.99
CA TRP A 754 -10.98 -12.02 -33.30
C TRP A 754 -11.86 -10.76 -33.22
N CYS A 755 -11.69 -9.95 -32.15
CA CYS A 755 -12.43 -8.71 -31.99
C CYS A 755 -12.12 -7.68 -33.10
N VAL A 756 -10.86 -7.61 -33.55
CA VAL A 756 -10.48 -6.73 -34.68
C VAL A 756 -11.07 -7.24 -36.00
N LYS A 757 -11.01 -8.57 -36.24
CA LYS A 757 -11.58 -9.18 -37.46
C LYS A 757 -13.07 -8.89 -37.61
N ASN A 758 -13.81 -8.91 -36.52
CA ASN A 758 -15.26 -8.69 -36.47
C ASN A 758 -15.64 -7.21 -36.23
N GLY A 759 -14.69 -6.30 -36.26
CA GLY A 759 -14.93 -4.87 -36.07
C GLY A 759 -15.41 -4.47 -34.67
N ILE A 760 -15.33 -5.39 -33.68
CA ILE A 760 -15.71 -5.12 -32.27
C ILE A 760 -14.69 -4.17 -31.64
N LEU A 761 -13.42 -4.53 -31.71
CA LEU A 761 -12.30 -3.69 -31.29
C LEU A 761 -11.75 -2.95 -32.50
N THR A 762 -11.73 -1.64 -32.43
CA THR A 762 -11.08 -0.75 -33.40
C THR A 762 -9.91 -0.04 -32.75
N GLY A 763 -8.94 0.40 -33.55
CA GLY A 763 -7.82 1.19 -33.03
C GLY A 763 -8.27 2.51 -32.37
N LYS A 764 -7.51 3.00 -31.41
CA LYS A 764 -7.65 4.40 -30.92
C LYS A 764 -7.28 5.39 -32.02
N THR A 765 -6.35 4.99 -32.89
CA THR A 765 -5.99 5.68 -34.12
C THR A 765 -6.01 4.68 -35.28
N SER A 766 -5.71 5.14 -36.48
CA SER A 766 -5.57 4.26 -37.66
C SER A 766 -4.40 3.26 -37.54
N SER A 767 -3.45 3.50 -36.64
CA SER A 767 -2.21 2.73 -36.47
C SER A 767 -1.93 2.20 -35.07
N THR A 768 -2.81 2.43 -34.09
CA THR A 768 -2.62 1.96 -32.69
C THR A 768 -3.89 1.33 -32.16
N LEU A 769 -3.77 0.17 -31.46
CA LEU A 769 -4.86 -0.52 -30.75
C LEU A 769 -5.01 -0.04 -29.32
N ALA A 770 -3.91 0.37 -28.67
CA ALA A 770 -3.78 0.67 -27.26
C ALA A 770 -4.35 -0.46 -26.35
N PRO A 771 -3.81 -1.71 -26.46
CA PRO A 771 -4.40 -2.86 -25.76
C PRO A 771 -4.32 -2.76 -24.23
N LYS A 772 -3.28 -2.11 -23.70
CA LYS A 772 -3.06 -1.90 -22.26
C LYS A 772 -3.79 -0.68 -21.69
N ALA A 773 -4.29 0.22 -22.54
CA ALA A 773 -5.06 1.36 -22.06
C ALA A 773 -6.37 0.92 -21.41
N THR A 774 -6.76 1.57 -20.33
CA THR A 774 -8.07 1.38 -19.69
C THR A 774 -9.21 1.70 -20.67
N ALA A 775 -10.28 0.92 -20.62
CA ALA A 775 -11.44 1.13 -21.47
C ALA A 775 -12.41 2.09 -20.78
N THR A 776 -12.83 3.14 -21.50
CA THR A 776 -13.85 4.06 -21.02
C THR A 776 -15.26 3.48 -21.18
N ARG A 777 -16.23 4.03 -20.46
CA ARG A 777 -17.64 3.65 -20.53
C ARG A 777 -18.18 3.78 -21.97
N ALA A 778 -17.80 4.82 -22.69
CA ALA A 778 -18.15 4.98 -24.12
C ALA A 778 -17.52 3.90 -25.03
N GLU A 779 -16.26 3.53 -24.77
CA GLU A 779 -15.58 2.47 -25.52
C GLU A 779 -16.22 1.11 -25.24
N CYS A 780 -16.56 0.81 -23.98
CA CYS A 780 -17.26 -0.41 -23.61
C CYS A 780 -18.65 -0.48 -24.25
N ALA A 781 -19.42 0.61 -24.22
CA ALA A 781 -20.71 0.71 -24.90
C ALA A 781 -20.59 0.44 -26.41
N ALA A 782 -19.58 1.02 -27.07
CA ALA A 782 -19.34 0.84 -28.50
C ALA A 782 -18.91 -0.60 -28.85
N MET A 783 -18.06 -1.22 -28.03
CA MET A 783 -17.66 -2.61 -28.23
C MET A 783 -18.83 -3.57 -28.01
N LEU A 784 -19.67 -3.32 -26.99
CA LEU A 784 -20.89 -4.10 -26.73
C LEU A 784 -21.92 -3.95 -27.84
N GLN A 785 -22.17 -2.74 -28.37
CA GLN A 785 -23.06 -2.53 -29.49
C GLN A 785 -22.60 -3.30 -30.73
N ARG A 786 -21.31 -3.24 -31.06
CA ARG A 786 -20.72 -3.95 -32.20
C ARG A 786 -20.75 -5.46 -31.99
N PHE A 787 -20.49 -5.91 -30.78
CA PHE A 787 -20.58 -7.31 -30.41
C PHE A 787 -22.00 -7.86 -30.57
N ALA A 788 -23.01 -7.10 -30.16
CA ALA A 788 -24.41 -7.48 -30.30
C ALA A 788 -24.93 -7.46 -31.76
N ALA A 789 -24.17 -6.87 -32.68
CA ALA A 789 -24.51 -6.83 -34.11
C ALA A 789 -23.89 -7.99 -34.91
N LEU A 790 -23.14 -8.91 -34.24
CA LEU A 790 -22.66 -10.15 -34.86
C LEU A 790 -23.78 -11.17 -35.05
#